data_33d35ab81a03e3607dd60ce4450594b3
#
_entry.id   33d35ab81a03e3607dd60ce4450594b3
#
_cell.length_a   1.000
_cell.length_b   1.000
_cell.length_c   1.000
_cell.angle_alpha   90.00
_cell.angle_beta   90.00
_cell.angle_gamma   90.00
#
_symmetry.space_group_name_H-M   'P 1'
#
loop_
_entity.id
_entity.type
_entity.pdbx_description
1 polymer ?
#
loop_
_entity_poly.entity_id
_entity_poly.type
_entity_poly.pdbx_seq_one_letter_code
_entity_poly.pdbx_strand_id
1 'polypeptide(L)'
;MRRVCLVVAVLVAWMSWPQPLTAQMQRIAVFPFAIFSDEDLSALREPLMTMLTNSLKQQGFQPVSAVEELEGKPPTGDAQVRQVGGELGGSYALYGSLTKIGEQISLDARVVDVANIRATYPIYVTKTGLENLASAVADLVREVGIRILQKKKIYQIVITGNRRIEDEAIKLVIKSKSGDLYEPARLREDLTGIYRMGYFTDVRVEGEETPQGEVVTFVVTEKPTVERVDISGADVVSDKDIRTALGTKPYSILQESTLTQDEDKIRGLYRDKGYYNAEVSHSLEPFKENTVVVKFSIVEHDKLYIKTITFSGNQAFPDSELKDVIKTSEKGFFYWFTESGILKKEQLEVDVDRLMAFYHTRGYMEAKVGSPKITNDERGIYLDFPISEGLRYRVGKVELTGDDPSPEQKLVTSLRLSKEEYFNREALVKDLERVTSYYTDRGYAFAEVAPKIDKTLEPPVVNVAYEVRRGELVDFGRINISGNTKTRDKVIRRELQVVEGSQYDKASLQKSSENLKRLDYFESVDMDTSKGETSKDMNVNLKVKEKSTSFASIGAGYSSADQAFILGQIAERNLGGRGQRLAFQGQIGGRSSRFSVGFTEPWLFDTPLSMNVELYKWSQDYIDYNKDSYGGKLGFSYPVWAYTRLYMGYLYDHAKVTGVDEDASTFIKDQEGVIRTSQVSTTLRRDTRDHAFLTTKG
;
A
#
# COMPACT_ATOMS: atom_id res chain seq x y z
N MET A 1 50.28 -27.91 -39.86
CA MET A 1 49.30 -28.83 -40.52
C MET A 1 48.22 -29.46 -39.56
N ARG A 2 48.27 -29.28 -38.19
CA ARG A 2 47.24 -29.82 -37.30
C ARG A 2 46.02 -28.90 -37.02
N ARG A 3 46.06 -27.65 -37.50
CA ARG A 3 44.93 -26.68 -37.30
C ARG A 3 43.99 -26.56 -38.48
N VAL A 4 44.33 -27.08 -39.66
CA VAL A 4 43.52 -27.02 -40.86
C VAL A 4 42.54 -28.24 -40.94
N CYS A 5 42.91 -29.40 -40.36
CA CYS A 5 42.04 -30.56 -40.30
C CYS A 5 40.85 -30.45 -39.37
N LEU A 6 40.94 -29.55 -38.32
CA LEU A 6 39.82 -29.39 -37.36
C LEU A 6 38.69 -28.48 -37.91
N VAL A 7 39.01 -27.57 -38.82
CA VAL A 7 38.04 -26.66 -39.45
C VAL A 7 37.24 -27.36 -40.54
N VAL A 8 37.86 -28.30 -41.27
CA VAL A 8 37.18 -29.10 -42.31
C VAL A 8 36.27 -30.15 -41.66
N ALA A 9 36.64 -30.73 -40.50
CA ALA A 9 35.76 -31.66 -39.78
C ALA A 9 34.55 -31.00 -39.17
N VAL A 10 34.63 -29.73 -38.76
CA VAL A 10 33.47 -28.96 -38.25
C VAL A 10 32.53 -28.52 -39.39
N LEU A 11 33.05 -28.21 -40.57
CA LEU A 11 32.24 -27.86 -41.75
C LEU A 11 31.52 -29.05 -42.38
N VAL A 12 32.08 -30.28 -42.31
CA VAL A 12 31.42 -31.50 -42.76
C VAL A 12 30.36 -31.99 -41.78
N ALA A 13 30.55 -31.74 -40.47
CA ALA A 13 29.53 -32.04 -39.45
C ALA A 13 28.31 -31.10 -39.52
N TRP A 14 28.44 -29.92 -40.14
CA TRP A 14 27.31 -28.96 -40.33
C TRP A 14 26.45 -29.32 -41.56
N MET A 15 26.95 -30.13 -42.50
CA MET A 15 26.18 -30.59 -43.69
C MET A 15 25.38 -31.88 -43.45
N SER A 16 25.46 -32.53 -42.30
CA SER A 16 24.74 -33.75 -41.99
C SER A 16 23.64 -33.64 -40.92
N TRP A 17 23.20 -32.42 -40.60
CA TRP A 17 21.97 -32.27 -39.85
C TRP A 17 20.79 -32.57 -40.73
N PRO A 18 19.89 -33.53 -40.36
CA PRO A 18 18.67 -33.75 -41.12
C PRO A 18 17.91 -32.41 -41.14
N GLN A 19 17.70 -31.90 -42.33
CA GLN A 19 16.76 -30.80 -42.54
C GLN A 19 15.42 -31.25 -41.95
N PRO A 20 14.73 -30.40 -41.15
CA PRO A 20 13.40 -30.76 -40.70
C PRO A 20 12.58 -31.02 -41.98
N LEU A 21 12.02 -32.22 -42.10
CA LEU A 21 10.99 -32.49 -43.10
C LEU A 21 9.91 -31.42 -42.87
N THR A 22 9.87 -30.44 -43.76
CA THR A 22 8.73 -29.54 -43.86
C THR A 22 7.55 -30.44 -44.19
N ALA A 23 6.68 -30.68 -43.21
CA ALA A 23 5.44 -31.40 -43.41
C ALA A 23 4.73 -30.69 -44.57
N GLN A 24 4.64 -31.38 -45.73
CA GLN A 24 4.01 -30.83 -46.91
C GLN A 24 2.54 -30.62 -46.55
N MET A 25 2.13 -29.35 -46.40
CA MET A 25 0.75 -29.01 -46.04
C MET A 25 -0.17 -29.66 -47.03
N GLN A 26 -1.07 -30.53 -46.56
CA GLN A 26 -1.99 -31.23 -47.44
C GLN A 26 -3.00 -30.26 -48.02
N ARG A 27 -3.09 -30.24 -49.36
CA ARG A 27 -4.04 -29.39 -50.07
C ARG A 27 -5.42 -30.03 -50.03
N ILE A 28 -6.44 -29.26 -49.64
CA ILE A 28 -7.84 -29.70 -49.59
C ILE A 28 -8.70 -28.76 -50.42
N ALA A 29 -9.38 -29.32 -51.44
CA ALA A 29 -10.35 -28.57 -52.23
C ALA A 29 -11.65 -28.43 -51.45
N VAL A 30 -12.12 -27.21 -51.24
CA VAL A 30 -13.36 -26.91 -50.49
C VAL A 30 -14.44 -26.51 -51.46
N PHE A 31 -15.51 -27.29 -51.50
CA PHE A 31 -16.61 -27.13 -52.44
C PHE A 31 -17.76 -26.33 -51.80
N PRO A 32 -18.60 -25.64 -52.59
CA PRO A 32 -19.80 -24.98 -52.10
C PRO A 32 -20.72 -25.95 -51.36
N PHE A 33 -21.13 -25.56 -50.14
CA PHE A 33 -22.08 -26.34 -49.36
C PHE A 33 -23.52 -26.05 -49.79
N ALA A 34 -24.34 -27.10 -49.86
CA ALA A 34 -25.78 -26.94 -50.02
C ALA A 34 -26.39 -26.38 -48.74
N ILE A 35 -27.40 -25.53 -48.88
CA ILE A 35 -28.13 -25.00 -47.72
C ILE A 35 -29.59 -25.39 -47.82
N PHE A 36 -30.08 -26.10 -46.79
CA PHE A 36 -31.46 -26.54 -46.66
C PHE A 36 -32.08 -25.92 -45.42
N SER A 37 -33.11 -25.12 -45.59
CA SER A 37 -33.82 -24.46 -44.53
C SER A 37 -35.20 -24.02 -44.96
N ASP A 38 -36.16 -23.92 -44.06
CA ASP A 38 -37.48 -23.31 -44.27
C ASP A 38 -37.42 -21.79 -44.41
N GLU A 39 -36.31 -21.18 -44.01
CA GLU A 39 -36.02 -19.76 -44.16
C GLU A 39 -34.99 -19.53 -45.28
N ASP A 40 -35.00 -18.34 -45.90
CA ASP A 40 -33.97 -17.99 -46.88
C ASP A 40 -32.61 -17.69 -46.18
N LEU A 41 -31.75 -18.70 -46.13
CA LEU A 41 -30.39 -18.60 -45.60
C LEU A 41 -29.32 -18.52 -46.70
N SER A 42 -29.69 -18.17 -47.92
CA SER A 42 -28.74 -18.08 -49.05
C SER A 42 -27.57 -17.13 -48.80
N ALA A 43 -27.79 -16.06 -48.02
CA ALA A 43 -26.74 -15.11 -47.60
C ALA A 43 -25.65 -15.74 -46.73
N LEU A 44 -25.86 -16.91 -46.12
CA LEU A 44 -24.85 -17.56 -45.26
C LEU A 44 -23.82 -18.40 -46.09
N ARG A 45 -23.99 -18.55 -47.38
CA ARG A 45 -23.12 -19.39 -48.22
C ARG A 45 -21.67 -18.87 -48.21
N GLU A 46 -21.44 -17.60 -48.46
CA GLU A 46 -20.09 -17.01 -48.42
C GLU A 46 -19.47 -17.00 -47.03
N PRO A 47 -20.15 -16.56 -45.97
CA PRO A 47 -19.66 -16.65 -44.61
C PRO A 47 -19.28 -18.08 -44.19
N LEU A 48 -20.10 -19.10 -44.53
CA LEU A 48 -19.80 -20.49 -44.21
C LEU A 48 -18.53 -20.98 -44.92
N MET A 49 -18.37 -20.68 -46.21
CA MET A 49 -17.15 -21.01 -46.97
C MET A 49 -15.92 -20.33 -46.42
N THR A 50 -16.04 -19.09 -45.99
CA THR A 50 -14.96 -18.33 -45.34
C THR A 50 -14.56 -18.94 -44.00
N MET A 51 -15.54 -19.29 -43.15
CA MET A 51 -15.30 -19.99 -41.88
C MET A 51 -14.60 -21.32 -42.07
N LEU A 52 -15.08 -22.16 -43.00
CA LEU A 52 -14.47 -23.46 -43.33
C LEU A 52 -13.03 -23.30 -43.80
N THR A 53 -12.78 -22.36 -44.73
CA THR A 53 -11.45 -22.12 -45.28
C THR A 53 -10.47 -21.62 -44.18
N ASN A 54 -10.89 -20.68 -43.34
CA ASN A 54 -10.05 -20.17 -42.27
C ASN A 54 -9.77 -21.23 -41.19
N SER A 55 -10.77 -22.01 -40.81
CA SER A 55 -10.62 -23.09 -39.83
C SER A 55 -9.70 -24.21 -40.34
N LEU A 56 -9.79 -24.57 -41.63
CA LEU A 56 -8.88 -25.54 -42.26
C LEU A 56 -7.43 -25.04 -42.28
N LYS A 57 -7.20 -23.76 -42.59
CA LYS A 57 -5.86 -23.14 -42.48
C LYS A 57 -5.28 -23.25 -41.08
N GLN A 58 -6.09 -22.98 -40.07
CA GLN A 58 -5.67 -23.09 -38.66
C GLN A 58 -5.31 -24.54 -38.27
N GLN A 59 -5.94 -25.52 -38.88
CA GLN A 59 -5.64 -26.93 -38.65
C GLN A 59 -4.44 -27.47 -39.46
N GLY A 60 -3.77 -26.63 -40.28
CA GLY A 60 -2.55 -26.97 -41.00
C GLY A 60 -2.81 -27.53 -42.39
N PHE A 61 -4.01 -27.30 -42.98
CA PHE A 61 -4.29 -27.58 -44.37
C PHE A 61 -4.01 -26.38 -45.27
N GLN A 62 -3.85 -26.62 -46.57
CA GLN A 62 -3.85 -25.61 -47.62
C GLN A 62 -5.18 -25.70 -48.37
N PRO A 63 -6.24 -24.97 -47.93
CA PRO A 63 -7.53 -25.03 -48.62
C PRO A 63 -7.47 -24.30 -49.95
N VAL A 64 -8.10 -24.86 -50.95
CA VAL A 64 -8.32 -24.29 -52.29
C VAL A 64 -9.83 -24.26 -52.54
N SER A 65 -10.37 -23.09 -52.85
CA SER A 65 -11.81 -22.96 -53.11
C SER A 65 -12.19 -23.50 -54.50
N ALA A 66 -13.23 -24.29 -54.57
CA ALA A 66 -13.82 -24.80 -55.81
C ALA A 66 -15.13 -24.05 -56.17
N VAL A 67 -15.31 -22.83 -55.67
CA VAL A 67 -16.54 -22.03 -55.88
C VAL A 67 -16.65 -21.55 -57.31
N GLU A 68 -15.55 -21.11 -57.92
CA GLU A 68 -15.53 -20.59 -59.28
C GLU A 68 -15.76 -21.70 -60.30
N GLU A 69 -15.21 -22.89 -60.13
CA GLU A 69 -15.29 -24.02 -61.01
C GLU A 69 -16.72 -24.64 -61.13
N LEU A 70 -17.53 -24.39 -60.06
CA LEU A 70 -18.90 -24.85 -59.99
C LEU A 70 -19.95 -23.70 -60.03
N GLU A 71 -19.55 -22.52 -60.46
CA GLU A 71 -20.42 -21.32 -60.48
C GLU A 71 -21.20 -21.11 -59.18
N GLY A 72 -20.57 -21.45 -58.05
CA GLY A 72 -21.18 -21.37 -56.73
C GLY A 72 -22.24 -22.42 -56.40
N LYS A 73 -22.44 -23.44 -57.26
CA LYS A 73 -23.41 -24.51 -57.02
C LYS A 73 -22.78 -25.67 -56.25
N PRO A 74 -23.51 -26.40 -55.40
CA PRO A 74 -23.03 -27.59 -54.74
C PRO A 74 -22.74 -28.68 -55.71
N PRO A 75 -21.73 -29.56 -55.48
CA PRO A 75 -21.42 -30.67 -56.36
C PRO A 75 -22.52 -31.72 -56.32
N THR A 76 -22.68 -32.47 -57.46
CA THR A 76 -23.70 -33.49 -57.59
C THR A 76 -23.31 -34.87 -57.03
N GLY A 77 -22.03 -35.05 -56.65
CA GLY A 77 -21.55 -36.29 -56.04
C GLY A 77 -20.04 -36.49 -56.10
N ASP A 78 -19.54 -37.57 -55.46
CA ASP A 78 -18.13 -37.87 -55.26
C ASP A 78 -17.30 -37.91 -56.58
N ALA A 79 -17.89 -38.33 -57.73
CA ALA A 79 -17.19 -38.34 -58.97
C ALA A 79 -16.80 -36.99 -59.53
N GLN A 80 -17.73 -36.00 -59.46
CA GLN A 80 -17.49 -34.62 -59.83
C GLN A 80 -16.48 -33.93 -58.81
N VAL A 81 -16.61 -34.23 -57.52
CA VAL A 81 -15.72 -33.73 -56.49
C VAL A 81 -14.28 -34.22 -56.71
N ARG A 82 -14.06 -35.47 -57.08
CA ARG A 82 -12.72 -35.99 -57.41
C ARG A 82 -12.13 -35.34 -58.64
N GLN A 83 -12.93 -35.20 -59.72
CA GLN A 83 -12.47 -34.56 -60.93
C GLN A 83 -12.01 -33.12 -60.67
N VAL A 84 -12.90 -32.27 -60.20
CA VAL A 84 -12.61 -30.83 -59.92
C VAL A 84 -11.54 -30.66 -58.82
N GLY A 85 -11.59 -31.49 -57.78
CA GLY A 85 -10.58 -31.47 -56.73
C GLY A 85 -9.18 -31.80 -57.21
N GLY A 86 -9.09 -32.73 -58.20
CA GLY A 86 -7.84 -33.08 -58.89
C GLY A 86 -7.32 -31.95 -59.77
N GLU A 87 -8.18 -31.31 -60.56
CA GLU A 87 -7.84 -30.13 -61.37
C GLU A 87 -7.29 -28.98 -60.52
N LEU A 88 -7.80 -28.78 -59.30
CA LEU A 88 -7.31 -27.81 -58.30
C LEU A 88 -6.05 -28.27 -57.56
N GLY A 89 -5.57 -29.49 -57.85
CA GLY A 89 -4.38 -30.04 -57.17
C GLY A 89 -4.60 -30.39 -55.72
N GLY A 90 -5.84 -30.61 -55.28
CA GLY A 90 -6.17 -31.05 -53.91
C GLY A 90 -5.89 -32.53 -53.72
N SER A 91 -5.25 -32.93 -52.63
CA SER A 91 -5.12 -34.33 -52.22
C SER A 91 -6.44 -34.88 -51.67
N TYR A 92 -7.19 -34.02 -51.03
CA TYR A 92 -8.52 -34.28 -50.50
C TYR A 92 -9.50 -33.22 -50.96
N ALA A 93 -10.78 -33.55 -50.90
CA ALA A 93 -11.87 -32.64 -51.18
C ALA A 93 -12.92 -32.70 -50.06
N LEU A 94 -13.46 -31.53 -49.70
CA LEU A 94 -14.49 -31.37 -48.67
C LEU A 94 -15.74 -30.74 -49.30
N TYR A 95 -16.86 -31.42 -49.21
CA TYR A 95 -18.16 -30.90 -49.63
C TYR A 95 -19.25 -31.33 -48.65
N GLY A 96 -20.41 -30.66 -48.67
CA GLY A 96 -21.47 -31.02 -47.75
C GLY A 96 -22.70 -30.10 -47.82
N SER A 97 -23.46 -30.12 -46.74
CA SER A 97 -24.65 -29.30 -46.58
C SER A 97 -24.77 -28.72 -45.18
N LEU A 98 -25.39 -27.57 -45.10
CA LEU A 98 -25.92 -26.97 -43.87
C LEU A 98 -27.46 -27.12 -43.89
N THR A 99 -28.01 -27.84 -42.92
CA THR A 99 -29.44 -28.05 -42.77
C THR A 99 -29.92 -27.33 -41.48
N LYS A 100 -30.96 -26.48 -41.57
CA LYS A 100 -31.62 -25.89 -40.42
C LYS A 100 -33.06 -26.37 -40.34
N ILE A 101 -33.44 -26.97 -39.21
CA ILE A 101 -34.80 -27.42 -38.92
C ILE A 101 -35.18 -26.88 -37.55
N GLY A 102 -36.08 -25.89 -37.49
CA GLY A 102 -36.39 -25.18 -36.27
C GLY A 102 -35.15 -24.52 -35.66
N GLU A 103 -34.85 -24.80 -34.39
CA GLU A 103 -33.68 -24.29 -33.70
C GLU A 103 -32.39 -25.14 -33.93
N GLN A 104 -32.47 -26.29 -34.59
CA GLN A 104 -31.32 -27.14 -34.80
C GLN A 104 -30.65 -26.86 -36.13
N ILE A 105 -29.30 -26.82 -36.11
CA ILE A 105 -28.46 -26.77 -37.29
C ILE A 105 -27.65 -28.07 -37.38
N SER A 106 -27.55 -28.65 -38.58
CA SER A 106 -26.66 -29.77 -38.89
C SER A 106 -25.71 -29.37 -40.01
N LEU A 107 -24.42 -29.58 -39.80
CA LEU A 107 -23.38 -29.53 -40.82
C LEU A 107 -23.00 -30.97 -41.18
N ASP A 108 -23.41 -31.39 -42.37
CA ASP A 108 -23.13 -32.70 -42.90
C ASP A 108 -22.08 -32.56 -44.00
N ALA A 109 -20.91 -33.16 -43.82
CA ALA A 109 -19.82 -33.04 -44.75
C ALA A 109 -19.28 -34.41 -45.16
N ARG A 110 -18.67 -34.48 -46.34
CA ARG A 110 -17.92 -35.62 -46.80
C ARG A 110 -16.51 -35.22 -47.19
N VAL A 111 -15.55 -36.00 -46.69
CA VAL A 111 -14.14 -35.89 -47.05
C VAL A 111 -13.83 -36.98 -48.07
N VAL A 112 -13.45 -36.57 -49.24
CA VAL A 112 -13.16 -37.43 -50.36
C VAL A 112 -11.65 -37.45 -50.63
N ASP A 113 -11.05 -38.64 -50.72
CA ASP A 113 -9.69 -38.81 -51.24
C ASP A 113 -9.74 -38.66 -52.77
N VAL A 114 -9.08 -37.67 -53.33
CA VAL A 114 -9.08 -37.31 -54.72
C VAL A 114 -8.45 -38.44 -55.57
N ALA A 115 -7.39 -39.08 -55.05
CA ALA A 115 -6.73 -40.21 -55.67
C ALA A 115 -7.53 -41.54 -55.62
N ASN A 116 -8.66 -41.56 -54.90
CA ASN A 116 -9.54 -42.70 -54.67
C ASN A 116 -8.84 -43.92 -54.03
N ILE A 117 -7.79 -43.68 -53.23
CA ILE A 117 -7.05 -44.71 -52.50
C ILE A 117 -7.78 -45.08 -51.21
N ARG A 118 -8.46 -44.12 -50.62
CA ARG A 118 -9.18 -44.26 -49.34
C ARG A 118 -10.68 -44.05 -49.52
N ALA A 119 -11.47 -44.68 -48.66
CA ALA A 119 -12.91 -44.48 -48.62
C ALA A 119 -13.31 -43.06 -48.35
N THR A 120 -14.47 -42.62 -48.85
CA THR A 120 -15.09 -41.32 -48.46
C THR A 120 -15.57 -41.39 -47.04
N TYR A 121 -15.24 -40.35 -46.23
CA TYR A 121 -15.62 -40.29 -44.86
C TYR A 121 -16.73 -39.25 -44.63
N PRO A 122 -17.93 -39.67 -44.17
CA PRO A 122 -18.97 -38.75 -43.76
C PRO A 122 -18.65 -38.19 -42.34
N ILE A 123 -18.96 -36.91 -42.13
CA ILE A 123 -18.82 -36.21 -40.86
C ILE A 123 -20.11 -35.46 -40.60
N TYR A 124 -20.66 -35.59 -39.39
CA TYR A 124 -21.91 -34.95 -39.00
C TYR A 124 -21.67 -34.15 -37.71
N VAL A 125 -22.11 -32.90 -37.72
CA VAL A 125 -22.04 -32.02 -36.53
C VAL A 125 -23.37 -31.33 -36.36
N THR A 126 -24.02 -31.52 -35.22
CA THR A 126 -25.31 -30.89 -34.89
C THR A 126 -25.15 -29.94 -33.71
N LYS A 127 -25.75 -28.77 -33.80
CA LYS A 127 -25.82 -27.75 -32.73
C LYS A 127 -27.21 -27.14 -32.66
N THR A 128 -27.52 -26.47 -31.55
CA THR A 128 -28.76 -25.69 -31.38
C THR A 128 -28.45 -24.22 -31.53
N GLY A 129 -29.23 -23.51 -32.36
CA GLY A 129 -29.06 -22.09 -32.64
C GLY A 129 -28.05 -21.78 -33.74
N LEU A 130 -28.42 -20.84 -34.63
CA LEU A 130 -27.60 -20.41 -35.75
C LEU A 130 -26.33 -19.64 -35.27
N GLU A 131 -26.38 -19.06 -34.11
CA GLU A 131 -25.25 -18.41 -33.42
C GLU A 131 -24.10 -19.37 -33.15
N ASN A 132 -24.37 -20.68 -33.10
CA ASN A 132 -23.38 -21.72 -32.86
C ASN A 132 -22.77 -22.28 -34.18
N LEU A 133 -23.05 -21.65 -35.32
CA LEU A 133 -22.53 -22.09 -36.62
C LEU A 133 -20.99 -22.09 -36.65
N ALA A 134 -20.35 -21.06 -36.12
CA ALA A 134 -18.88 -21.00 -36.06
C ALA A 134 -18.28 -22.15 -35.22
N SER A 135 -18.93 -22.50 -34.10
CA SER A 135 -18.54 -23.67 -33.29
C SER A 135 -18.76 -24.99 -34.03
N ALA A 136 -19.85 -25.11 -34.76
CA ALA A 136 -20.12 -26.32 -35.59
C ALA A 136 -19.07 -26.49 -36.69
N VAL A 137 -18.67 -25.40 -37.35
CA VAL A 137 -17.60 -25.42 -38.38
C VAL A 137 -16.26 -25.82 -37.74
N ALA A 138 -15.93 -25.30 -36.57
CA ALA A 138 -14.69 -25.67 -35.89
C ALA A 138 -14.66 -27.16 -35.52
N ASP A 139 -15.77 -27.69 -35.02
CA ASP A 139 -15.90 -29.11 -34.67
C ASP A 139 -15.80 -29.99 -35.93
N LEU A 140 -16.45 -29.61 -37.04
CA LEU A 140 -16.37 -30.31 -38.32
C LEU A 140 -14.92 -30.37 -38.83
N VAL A 141 -14.23 -29.22 -38.84
CA VAL A 141 -12.85 -29.14 -39.36
C VAL A 141 -11.87 -29.88 -38.43
N ARG A 142 -12.12 -29.94 -37.15
CA ARG A 142 -11.36 -30.78 -36.21
C ARG A 142 -11.49 -32.27 -36.57
N GLU A 143 -12.69 -32.76 -36.88
CA GLU A 143 -12.90 -34.14 -37.31
C GLU A 143 -12.24 -34.44 -38.67
N VAL A 144 -12.26 -33.47 -39.60
CA VAL A 144 -11.51 -33.55 -40.88
C VAL A 144 -10.01 -33.72 -40.59
N GLY A 145 -9.45 -32.93 -39.68
CA GLY A 145 -8.05 -33.00 -39.29
C GLY A 145 -7.64 -34.35 -38.70
N ILE A 146 -8.46 -34.91 -37.84
CA ILE A 146 -8.23 -36.22 -37.22
C ILE A 146 -8.17 -37.30 -38.31
N ARG A 147 -9.10 -37.29 -39.25
CA ARG A 147 -9.23 -38.37 -40.27
C ARG A 147 -8.18 -38.28 -41.38
N ILE A 148 -7.81 -37.07 -41.81
CA ILE A 148 -6.85 -36.87 -42.89
C ILE A 148 -5.41 -36.93 -42.38
N LEU A 149 -5.10 -36.21 -41.31
CA LEU A 149 -3.75 -36.05 -40.79
C LEU A 149 -3.33 -37.17 -39.84
N GLN A 150 -4.24 -38.16 -39.59
CA GLN A 150 -4.03 -39.25 -38.62
C GLN A 150 -3.58 -38.71 -37.25
N LYS A 151 -4.05 -37.52 -36.87
CA LYS A 151 -3.74 -36.94 -35.57
C LYS A 151 -4.36 -37.81 -34.48
N LYS A 152 -3.53 -38.20 -33.51
CA LYS A 152 -3.97 -38.98 -32.35
C LYS A 152 -4.83 -38.11 -31.46
N LYS A 153 -5.87 -38.67 -30.84
CA LYS A 153 -6.67 -38.02 -29.80
C LYS A 153 -6.14 -38.39 -28.42
N ILE A 154 -6.27 -37.49 -27.50
CA ILE A 154 -6.08 -37.78 -26.08
C ILE A 154 -7.25 -38.64 -25.59
N TYR A 155 -6.97 -39.87 -25.23
CA TYR A 155 -7.99 -40.79 -24.69
C TYR A 155 -8.29 -40.44 -23.24
N GLN A 156 -7.24 -40.28 -22.41
CA GLN A 156 -7.33 -40.01 -20.97
C GLN A 156 -6.17 -39.12 -20.52
N ILE A 157 -6.45 -38.28 -19.51
CA ILE A 157 -5.40 -37.55 -18.80
C ILE A 157 -5.33 -38.12 -17.38
N VAL A 158 -4.13 -38.56 -17.00
CA VAL A 158 -3.82 -39.16 -15.73
C VAL A 158 -2.83 -38.25 -14.99
N ILE A 159 -2.96 -38.10 -13.69
CA ILE A 159 -2.02 -37.40 -12.85
C ILE A 159 -1.45 -38.42 -11.87
N THR A 160 -0.14 -38.37 -11.67
CA THR A 160 0.56 -39.28 -10.76
C THR A 160 1.65 -38.56 -9.99
N GLY A 161 1.98 -39.07 -8.79
CA GLY A 161 3.03 -38.52 -7.96
C GLY A 161 2.60 -37.42 -6.99
N ASN A 162 1.37 -36.90 -7.15
CA ASN A 162 0.75 -36.03 -6.16
C ASN A 162 0.24 -36.82 -4.95
N ARG A 163 0.30 -36.20 -3.79
CA ARG A 163 -0.14 -36.81 -2.52
C ARG A 163 -1.06 -35.88 -1.73
N ARG A 164 -0.69 -34.60 -1.66
CA ARG A 164 -1.43 -33.55 -0.93
C ARG A 164 -2.24 -32.67 -1.83
N ILE A 165 -1.76 -32.49 -3.04
CA ILE A 165 -2.47 -31.67 -4.03
C ILE A 165 -3.41 -32.61 -4.79
N GLU A 166 -4.69 -32.31 -4.73
CA GLU A 166 -5.72 -33.13 -5.36
C GLU A 166 -5.62 -33.05 -6.89
N ASP A 167 -5.95 -34.17 -7.57
CA ASP A 167 -5.97 -34.26 -9.04
C ASP A 167 -6.82 -33.14 -9.64
N GLU A 168 -7.95 -32.84 -9.04
CA GLU A 168 -8.89 -31.81 -9.51
C GLU A 168 -8.25 -30.43 -9.54
N ALA A 169 -7.43 -30.09 -8.55
CA ALA A 169 -6.71 -28.81 -8.51
C ALA A 169 -5.68 -28.71 -9.66
N ILE A 170 -5.02 -29.81 -10.00
CA ILE A 170 -4.07 -29.86 -11.10
C ILE A 170 -4.82 -29.80 -12.45
N LYS A 171 -5.93 -30.56 -12.57
CA LYS A 171 -6.78 -30.56 -13.78
C LYS A 171 -7.37 -29.19 -14.12
N LEU A 172 -7.63 -28.33 -13.13
CA LEU A 172 -8.12 -26.97 -13.36
C LEU A 172 -7.13 -26.09 -14.13
N VAL A 173 -5.84 -26.38 -14.04
CA VAL A 173 -4.78 -25.61 -14.71
C VAL A 173 -4.48 -26.19 -16.09
N ILE A 174 -4.79 -27.47 -16.33
CA ILE A 174 -4.62 -28.15 -17.59
C ILE A 174 -5.72 -27.73 -18.58
N LYS A 175 -5.31 -27.21 -19.72
CA LYS A 175 -6.21 -26.78 -20.79
C LYS A 175 -6.64 -27.94 -21.69
N SER A 176 -5.80 -28.96 -21.83
CA SER A 176 -6.07 -30.17 -22.61
C SER A 176 -7.14 -31.02 -21.95
N LYS A 177 -8.01 -31.64 -22.75
CA LYS A 177 -9.11 -32.52 -22.30
C LYS A 177 -9.11 -33.83 -23.03
N SER A 178 -9.69 -34.85 -22.40
CA SER A 178 -10.00 -36.09 -23.11
C SER A 178 -10.88 -35.81 -24.35
N GLY A 179 -10.51 -36.37 -25.50
CA GLY A 179 -11.11 -36.12 -26.80
C GLY A 179 -10.43 -35.02 -27.62
N ASP A 180 -9.57 -34.21 -27.06
CA ASP A 180 -8.77 -33.23 -27.79
C ASP A 180 -7.69 -33.91 -28.63
N LEU A 181 -7.15 -33.18 -29.61
CA LEU A 181 -5.99 -33.65 -30.38
C LEU A 181 -4.74 -33.68 -29.49
N TYR A 182 -3.94 -34.72 -29.65
CA TYR A 182 -2.63 -34.81 -28.99
C TYR A 182 -1.66 -33.84 -29.67
N GLU A 183 -1.45 -32.71 -29.03
CA GLU A 183 -0.57 -31.63 -29.51
C GLU A 183 0.55 -31.38 -28.47
N PRO A 184 1.80 -31.77 -28.81
CA PRO A 184 2.93 -31.61 -27.88
C PRO A 184 3.16 -30.17 -27.43
N ALA A 185 2.83 -29.18 -28.25
CA ALA A 185 2.94 -27.76 -27.91
C ALA A 185 1.98 -27.36 -26.76
N ARG A 186 0.73 -27.81 -26.85
CA ARG A 186 -0.31 -27.56 -25.85
C ARG A 186 -0.02 -28.28 -24.54
N LEU A 187 0.45 -29.54 -24.62
CA LEU A 187 0.88 -30.27 -23.42
C LEU A 187 2.06 -29.61 -22.73
N ARG A 188 2.95 -28.95 -23.48
CA ARG A 188 4.05 -28.14 -22.88
C ARG A 188 3.52 -26.90 -22.17
N GLU A 189 2.47 -26.26 -22.70
CA GLU A 189 1.80 -25.17 -22.00
C GLU A 189 1.14 -25.67 -20.71
N ASP A 190 0.48 -26.81 -20.74
CA ASP A 190 -0.14 -27.42 -19.56
C ASP A 190 0.91 -27.79 -18.50
N LEU A 191 2.01 -28.40 -18.91
CA LEU A 191 3.16 -28.66 -18.02
C LEU A 191 3.68 -27.38 -17.36
N THR A 192 3.85 -26.32 -18.16
CA THR A 192 4.26 -25.01 -17.65
C THR A 192 3.21 -24.44 -16.68
N GLY A 193 1.93 -24.64 -16.95
CA GLY A 193 0.83 -24.25 -16.06
C GLY A 193 0.92 -24.96 -14.71
N ILE A 194 1.09 -26.27 -14.71
CA ILE A 194 1.24 -27.08 -13.49
C ILE A 194 2.48 -26.62 -12.69
N TYR A 195 3.61 -26.44 -13.37
CA TYR A 195 4.84 -26.00 -12.71
C TYR A 195 4.69 -24.61 -12.04
N ARG A 196 3.93 -23.69 -12.70
CA ARG A 196 3.64 -22.35 -12.17
C ARG A 196 2.73 -22.34 -10.93
N MET A 197 2.07 -23.45 -10.62
CA MET A 197 1.34 -23.56 -9.34
C MET A 197 2.27 -23.43 -8.13
N GLY A 198 3.58 -23.64 -8.32
CA GLY A 198 4.60 -23.46 -7.28
C GLY A 198 4.71 -24.61 -6.27
N TYR A 199 3.90 -25.65 -6.40
CA TYR A 199 3.82 -26.77 -5.47
C TYR A 199 4.74 -27.94 -5.81
N PHE A 200 5.32 -27.95 -7.01
CA PHE A 200 6.09 -29.07 -7.55
C PHE A 200 7.56 -28.72 -7.77
N THR A 201 8.44 -29.67 -7.51
CA THR A 201 9.87 -29.58 -7.84
C THR A 201 10.11 -30.04 -9.27
N ASP A 202 9.35 -31.04 -9.74
CA ASP A 202 9.45 -31.58 -11.08
C ASP A 202 8.05 -31.88 -11.63
N VAL A 203 7.85 -31.63 -12.92
CA VAL A 203 6.64 -31.94 -13.65
C VAL A 203 7.05 -32.51 -15.02
N ARG A 204 6.63 -33.73 -15.32
CA ARG A 204 6.90 -34.38 -16.58
C ARG A 204 5.59 -34.82 -17.22
N VAL A 205 5.58 -34.92 -18.53
CA VAL A 205 4.45 -35.46 -19.30
C VAL A 205 4.93 -36.70 -20.04
N GLU A 206 4.21 -37.76 -19.88
CA GLU A 206 4.44 -39.05 -20.53
C GLU A 206 3.22 -39.39 -21.39
N GLY A 207 3.41 -39.93 -22.61
CA GLY A 207 2.35 -40.37 -23.50
C GLY A 207 2.46 -41.86 -23.74
N GLU A 208 1.36 -42.57 -23.59
CA GLU A 208 1.26 -44.01 -23.90
C GLU A 208 0.19 -44.22 -25.00
N GLU A 209 0.58 -44.88 -26.09
CA GLU A 209 -0.32 -45.17 -27.21
C GLU A 209 -1.21 -46.37 -26.87
N THR A 210 -2.52 -46.19 -26.97
CA THR A 210 -3.51 -47.26 -26.79
C THR A 210 -4.40 -47.39 -28.03
N PRO A 211 -5.13 -48.52 -28.19
CA PRO A 211 -6.08 -48.68 -29.31
C PRO A 211 -7.19 -47.60 -29.32
N GLN A 212 -7.46 -46.93 -28.19
CA GLN A 212 -8.49 -45.89 -28.07
C GLN A 212 -7.95 -44.47 -28.26
N GLY A 213 -6.63 -44.28 -28.27
CA GLY A 213 -5.95 -42.99 -28.37
C GLY A 213 -4.75 -42.90 -27.45
N GLU A 214 -4.21 -41.70 -27.27
CA GLU A 214 -3.05 -41.44 -26.42
C GLU A 214 -3.50 -41.19 -24.97
N VAL A 215 -2.94 -41.96 -24.02
CA VAL A 215 -3.06 -41.67 -22.58
C VAL A 215 -1.93 -40.70 -22.19
N VAL A 216 -2.29 -39.54 -21.73
CA VAL A 216 -1.36 -38.49 -21.29
C VAL A 216 -1.25 -38.53 -19.77
N THR A 217 -0.08 -38.85 -19.26
CA THR A 217 0.20 -38.89 -17.83
C THR A 217 1.09 -37.70 -17.43
N PHE A 218 0.58 -36.82 -16.57
CA PHE A 218 1.40 -35.82 -15.90
C PHE A 218 1.96 -36.40 -14.62
N VAL A 219 3.28 -36.60 -14.59
CA VAL A 219 4.00 -37.10 -13.44
C VAL A 219 4.54 -35.89 -12.65
N VAL A 220 4.08 -35.70 -11.44
CA VAL A 220 4.48 -34.56 -10.61
C VAL A 220 5.28 -35.03 -9.38
N THR A 221 6.22 -34.21 -8.95
CA THR A 221 6.93 -34.42 -7.69
C THR A 221 6.67 -33.21 -6.80
N GLU A 222 5.97 -33.42 -5.70
CA GLU A 222 5.62 -32.32 -4.77
C GLU A 222 6.85 -31.81 -4.02
N LYS A 223 6.93 -30.49 -3.84
CA LYS A 223 7.90 -29.85 -2.96
C LYS A 223 7.70 -30.33 -1.53
N PRO A 224 8.76 -30.49 -0.73
CA PRO A 224 8.64 -30.84 0.66
C PRO A 224 7.91 -29.75 1.47
N THR A 225 7.30 -30.14 2.56
CA THR A 225 6.70 -29.24 3.55
C THR A 225 7.70 -28.96 4.66
N VAL A 226 7.70 -27.73 5.15
CA VAL A 226 8.49 -27.36 6.33
C VAL A 226 7.81 -27.92 7.59
N GLU A 227 8.43 -28.88 8.27
CA GLU A 227 7.92 -29.39 9.55
C GLU A 227 8.10 -28.38 10.66
N ARG A 228 9.29 -27.82 10.78
CA ARG A 228 9.64 -26.77 11.74
C ARG A 228 10.83 -25.95 11.26
N VAL A 229 10.99 -24.80 11.88
CA VAL A 229 12.14 -23.92 11.64
C VAL A 229 12.96 -23.85 12.92
N ASP A 230 14.22 -24.28 12.86
CA ASP A 230 15.19 -24.23 13.95
C ASP A 230 16.16 -23.06 13.71
N ILE A 231 16.46 -22.31 14.76
CA ILE A 231 17.36 -21.16 14.72
C ILE A 231 18.47 -21.39 15.73
N SER A 232 19.71 -21.20 15.33
CA SER A 232 20.88 -21.39 16.17
C SER A 232 21.88 -20.26 16.01
N GLY A 233 22.61 -19.92 17.11
CA GLY A 233 23.61 -18.84 17.12
C GLY A 233 23.02 -17.43 17.20
N ALA A 234 21.76 -17.28 17.63
CA ALA A 234 21.08 -16.00 17.80
C ALA A 234 21.08 -15.58 19.27
N ASP A 235 22.07 -14.82 19.71
CA ASP A 235 22.19 -14.32 21.08
C ASP A 235 21.72 -12.85 21.19
N VAL A 236 21.91 -12.03 20.14
CA VAL A 236 21.60 -10.60 20.11
C VAL A 236 20.18 -10.30 19.65
N VAL A 237 19.69 -11.06 18.68
CA VAL A 237 18.32 -10.91 18.16
C VAL A 237 17.46 -12.02 18.75
N SER A 238 16.31 -11.67 19.32
CA SER A 238 15.46 -12.68 19.95
C SER A 238 14.89 -13.66 18.89
N ASP A 239 14.76 -14.93 19.26
CA ASP A 239 14.14 -15.97 18.43
C ASP A 239 12.74 -15.55 17.95
N LYS A 240 11.99 -14.85 18.79
CA LYS A 240 10.67 -14.31 18.46
C LYS A 240 10.72 -13.29 17.32
N ASP A 241 11.69 -12.36 17.34
CA ASP A 241 11.80 -11.32 16.32
C ASP A 241 12.21 -11.95 14.98
N ILE A 242 13.17 -12.90 15.02
CA ILE A 242 13.57 -13.64 13.83
C ILE A 242 12.36 -14.38 13.25
N ARG A 243 11.66 -15.20 14.04
CA ARG A 243 10.48 -15.95 13.58
C ARG A 243 9.37 -15.04 13.01
N THR A 244 9.23 -13.83 13.54
CA THR A 244 8.26 -12.85 13.04
C THR A 244 8.63 -12.35 11.64
N ALA A 245 9.92 -12.13 11.39
CA ALA A 245 10.45 -11.64 10.12
C ALA A 245 10.47 -12.71 9.01
N LEU A 246 10.60 -14.00 9.38
CA LEU A 246 10.67 -15.11 8.42
C LEU A 246 9.38 -15.20 7.58
N GLY A 247 9.54 -15.40 6.27
CA GLY A 247 8.45 -15.81 5.36
C GLY A 247 8.19 -17.32 5.47
N THR A 248 9.21 -18.12 5.72
CA THR A 248 9.13 -19.57 5.93
C THR A 248 8.43 -19.87 7.24
N LYS A 249 7.30 -20.58 7.19
CA LYS A 249 6.52 -20.95 8.37
C LYS A 249 6.40 -22.48 8.50
N PRO A 250 6.25 -23.01 9.71
CA PRO A 250 5.89 -24.42 9.88
C PRO A 250 4.64 -24.76 9.05
N TYR A 251 4.62 -25.95 8.47
CA TYR A 251 3.55 -26.50 7.62
C TYR A 251 3.35 -25.79 6.28
N SER A 252 4.22 -24.84 5.91
CA SER A 252 4.22 -24.25 4.57
C SER A 252 5.02 -25.10 3.58
N ILE A 253 4.76 -24.92 2.30
CA ILE A 253 5.53 -25.56 1.23
C ILE A 253 6.89 -24.88 1.11
N LEU A 254 7.95 -25.67 1.04
CA LEU A 254 9.29 -25.16 0.92
C LEU A 254 9.49 -24.41 -0.40
N GLN A 255 9.98 -23.20 -0.31
CA GLN A 255 10.38 -22.38 -1.45
C GLN A 255 11.78 -21.84 -1.24
N GLU A 256 12.71 -22.23 -2.08
CA GLU A 256 14.13 -21.89 -1.96
C GLU A 256 14.36 -20.36 -2.06
N SER A 257 13.58 -19.69 -2.91
CA SER A 257 13.62 -18.24 -2.99
C SER A 257 13.18 -17.54 -1.70
N THR A 258 12.27 -18.14 -0.93
CA THR A 258 11.86 -17.62 0.38
C THR A 258 12.94 -17.79 1.41
N LEU A 259 13.70 -18.92 1.38
CA LEU A 259 14.81 -19.14 2.31
C LEU A 259 15.92 -18.10 2.12
N THR A 260 16.29 -17.80 0.86
CA THR A 260 17.28 -16.76 0.56
C THR A 260 16.80 -15.37 1.03
N GLN A 261 15.52 -15.05 0.81
CA GLN A 261 14.94 -13.81 1.33
C GLN A 261 14.93 -13.77 2.87
N ASP A 262 14.70 -14.90 3.51
CA ASP A 262 14.67 -14.99 4.96
C ASP A 262 16.08 -14.84 5.56
N GLU A 263 17.13 -15.36 4.91
CA GLU A 263 18.51 -15.04 5.29
C GLU A 263 18.78 -13.53 5.22
N ASP A 264 18.34 -12.87 4.15
CA ASP A 264 18.54 -11.43 4.00
C ASP A 264 17.76 -10.61 5.04
N LYS A 265 16.54 -11.04 5.40
CA LYS A 265 15.77 -10.43 6.48
C LYS A 265 16.46 -10.60 7.83
N ILE A 266 16.97 -11.81 8.13
CA ILE A 266 17.73 -12.04 9.36
C ILE A 266 18.99 -11.16 9.38
N ARG A 267 19.78 -11.13 8.29
CA ARG A 267 20.92 -10.20 8.17
C ARG A 267 20.52 -8.75 8.37
N GLY A 268 19.34 -8.35 7.89
CA GLY A 268 18.76 -7.04 8.13
C GLY A 268 18.58 -6.73 9.61
N LEU A 269 17.95 -7.63 10.37
CA LEU A 269 17.74 -7.48 11.81
C LEU A 269 19.09 -7.32 12.59
N TYR A 270 20.12 -8.03 12.16
CA TYR A 270 21.47 -7.91 12.74
C TYR A 270 22.12 -6.58 12.37
N ARG A 271 22.00 -6.13 11.12
CA ARG A 271 22.51 -4.82 10.67
C ARG A 271 21.89 -3.67 11.44
N ASP A 272 20.59 -3.72 11.70
CA ASP A 272 19.88 -2.69 12.48
C ASP A 272 20.41 -2.59 13.92
N LYS A 273 20.98 -3.67 14.44
CA LYS A 273 21.67 -3.71 15.74
C LYS A 273 23.17 -3.43 15.66
N GLY A 274 23.71 -3.22 14.45
CA GLY A 274 25.12 -2.88 14.22
C GLY A 274 26.04 -4.08 13.92
N TYR A 275 25.49 -5.27 13.71
CA TYR A 275 26.26 -6.50 13.38
C TYR A 275 26.32 -6.69 11.86
N TYR A 276 27.15 -5.90 11.20
CA TYR A 276 27.24 -5.85 9.75
C TYR A 276 27.87 -7.10 9.12
N ASN A 277 28.72 -7.79 9.87
CA ASN A 277 29.40 -9.00 9.44
C ASN A 277 28.64 -10.28 9.79
N ALA A 278 27.41 -10.18 10.31
CA ALA A 278 26.62 -11.34 10.65
C ALA A 278 26.41 -12.24 9.41
N GLU A 279 26.84 -13.48 9.52
CA GLU A 279 26.66 -14.50 8.50
C GLU A 279 25.43 -15.32 8.84
N VAL A 280 24.56 -15.49 7.87
CA VAL A 280 23.36 -16.29 7.99
C VAL A 280 23.33 -17.29 6.86
N SER A 281 23.20 -18.55 7.21
CA SER A 281 23.07 -19.66 6.28
C SER A 281 21.90 -20.54 6.67
N HIS A 282 21.33 -21.24 5.71
CA HIS A 282 20.30 -22.24 6.00
C HIS A 282 20.76 -23.64 5.57
N SER A 283 20.20 -24.65 6.20
CA SER A 283 20.34 -26.05 5.81
C SER A 283 18.99 -26.75 5.91
N LEU A 284 18.80 -27.74 5.07
CA LEU A 284 17.59 -28.55 5.00
C LEU A 284 17.90 -29.95 5.51
N GLU A 285 17.21 -30.38 6.54
CA GLU A 285 17.33 -31.75 7.07
C GLU A 285 16.03 -32.51 6.75
N PRO A 286 16.11 -33.64 6.04
CA PRO A 286 14.97 -34.52 5.86
C PRO A 286 14.42 -35.00 7.20
N PHE A 287 13.10 -34.93 7.41
CA PHE A 287 12.49 -35.35 8.68
C PHE A 287 11.64 -36.60 8.51
N LYS A 288 10.64 -36.55 7.69
CA LYS A 288 9.75 -37.66 7.31
C LYS A 288 9.53 -37.60 5.80
N GLU A 289 8.73 -38.53 5.31
CA GLU A 289 8.39 -38.56 3.88
C GLU A 289 7.86 -37.22 3.40
N ASN A 290 8.58 -36.61 2.48
CA ASN A 290 8.30 -35.29 1.87
C ASN A 290 8.16 -34.12 2.88
N THR A 291 8.83 -34.19 4.05
CA THR A 291 8.94 -33.08 5.00
C THR A 291 10.40 -32.78 5.35
N VAL A 292 10.68 -31.52 5.64
CA VAL A 292 12.03 -31.05 5.98
C VAL A 292 11.99 -30.14 7.20
N VAL A 293 13.09 -30.18 7.97
CA VAL A 293 13.39 -29.16 8.99
C VAL A 293 14.30 -28.13 8.33
N VAL A 294 13.93 -26.86 8.42
CA VAL A 294 14.75 -25.74 7.99
C VAL A 294 15.56 -25.27 9.20
N LYS A 295 16.87 -25.29 9.10
CA LYS A 295 17.77 -24.75 10.12
C LYS A 295 18.45 -23.49 9.62
N PHE A 296 18.27 -22.38 10.33
CA PHE A 296 19.06 -21.16 10.14
C PHE A 296 20.20 -21.17 11.16
N SER A 297 21.43 -21.10 10.64
CA SER A 297 22.64 -20.98 11.44
C SER A 297 23.21 -19.57 11.30
N ILE A 298 23.40 -18.92 12.43
CA ILE A 298 23.82 -17.53 12.50
C ILE A 298 25.18 -17.46 13.20
N VAL A 299 26.10 -16.72 12.60
CA VAL A 299 27.38 -16.35 13.21
C VAL A 299 27.35 -14.81 13.31
N GLU A 300 27.19 -14.29 14.52
CA GLU A 300 26.90 -12.88 14.76
C GLU A 300 28.10 -11.96 14.52
N HIS A 301 29.34 -12.46 14.73
CA HIS A 301 30.56 -11.67 14.75
C HIS A 301 30.49 -10.46 15.70
N ASP A 302 31.48 -9.58 15.63
CA ASP A 302 31.55 -8.40 16.47
C ASP A 302 30.68 -7.25 15.91
N LYS A 303 30.15 -6.45 16.82
CA LYS A 303 29.41 -5.24 16.47
C LYS A 303 30.35 -4.20 15.89
N LEU A 304 30.08 -3.78 14.65
CA LEU A 304 30.81 -2.71 13.99
C LEU A 304 30.17 -1.35 14.25
N TYR A 305 31.01 -0.36 14.51
CA TYR A 305 30.59 1.02 14.72
C TYR A 305 31.16 1.93 13.64
N ILE A 306 30.45 3.00 13.35
CA ILE A 306 30.95 4.07 12.50
C ILE A 306 32.16 4.71 13.18
N LYS A 307 33.31 4.60 12.52
CA LYS A 307 34.59 5.11 13.01
C LYS A 307 34.89 6.51 12.48
N THR A 308 34.57 6.73 11.22
CA THR A 308 34.85 8.00 10.55
C THR A 308 33.76 8.33 9.56
N ILE A 309 33.33 9.60 9.59
CA ILE A 309 32.45 10.21 8.60
C ILE A 309 33.24 11.30 7.90
N THR A 310 33.30 11.22 6.58
CA THR A 310 33.97 12.20 5.70
C THR A 310 32.99 12.74 4.67
N PHE A 311 33.32 13.89 4.14
CA PHE A 311 32.60 14.51 3.04
C PHE A 311 33.57 14.77 1.91
N SER A 312 33.18 14.46 0.70
CA SER A 312 34.01 14.68 -0.48
C SER A 312 33.37 15.72 -1.41
N GLY A 313 34.13 16.73 -1.80
CA GLY A 313 33.68 17.82 -2.67
C GLY A 313 33.10 19.04 -1.93
N ASN A 314 33.07 19.04 -0.60
CA ASN A 314 32.72 20.19 0.24
C ASN A 314 33.90 21.16 0.32
N GLN A 315 33.74 22.32 -0.25
CA GLN A 315 34.75 23.41 -0.23
C GLN A 315 34.29 24.59 0.62
N ALA A 316 33.00 24.84 0.69
CA ALA A 316 32.39 25.96 1.37
C ALA A 316 32.24 25.78 2.87
N PHE A 317 32.07 24.56 3.34
CA PHE A 317 31.84 24.22 4.74
C PHE A 317 32.77 23.09 5.20
N PRO A 318 33.38 23.22 6.39
CA PRO A 318 34.24 22.17 6.92
C PRO A 318 33.43 20.93 7.36
N ASP A 319 34.09 19.78 7.37
CA ASP A 319 33.48 18.50 7.81
C ASP A 319 32.82 18.59 9.19
N SER A 320 33.40 19.37 10.13
CA SER A 320 32.86 19.55 11.45
C SER A 320 31.46 20.16 11.46
N GLU A 321 31.22 21.17 10.60
CA GLU A 321 29.90 21.80 10.48
C GLU A 321 28.89 20.88 9.80
N LEU A 322 29.31 20.11 8.80
CA LEU A 322 28.45 19.13 8.13
C LEU A 322 28.10 17.95 9.04
N LYS A 323 29.00 17.55 9.93
CA LYS A 323 28.73 16.51 10.94
C LYS A 323 27.65 16.96 11.93
N ASP A 324 27.56 18.24 12.26
CA ASP A 324 26.51 18.77 13.15
C ASP A 324 25.12 18.78 12.48
N VAL A 325 25.04 18.74 11.15
CA VAL A 325 23.77 18.71 10.40
C VAL A 325 23.15 17.33 10.36
N ILE A 326 23.97 16.31 10.31
CA ILE A 326 23.52 14.91 10.22
C ILE A 326 23.20 14.33 11.60
N LYS A 327 22.31 13.35 11.65
CA LYS A 327 22.04 12.59 12.88
C LYS A 327 22.96 11.38 13.05
N THR A 328 23.43 10.83 11.93
CA THR A 328 24.42 9.77 11.97
C THR A 328 25.70 10.31 12.59
N SER A 329 26.22 9.61 13.57
CA SER A 329 27.41 10.05 14.30
C SER A 329 28.45 8.95 14.40
N GLU A 330 29.69 9.34 14.55
CA GLU A 330 30.80 8.45 14.90
C GLU A 330 30.61 7.88 16.30
N LYS A 331 31.30 6.76 16.61
CA LYS A 331 31.29 6.14 17.94
C LYS A 331 31.80 7.11 18.98
N GLY A 332 30.90 7.61 19.83
CA GLY A 332 31.22 8.51 20.95
C GLY A 332 31.67 7.78 22.20
N PHE A 333 32.19 8.51 23.19
CA PHE A 333 32.63 7.93 24.45
C PHE A 333 31.51 7.23 25.23
N PHE A 334 30.26 7.78 25.19
CA PHE A 334 29.08 7.21 25.85
C PHE A 334 28.21 6.35 24.91
N TYR A 335 28.83 5.70 23.90
CA TYR A 335 28.12 4.94 22.85
C TYR A 335 27.16 3.88 23.41
N TRP A 336 27.45 3.28 24.55
CA TRP A 336 26.62 2.27 25.19
C TRP A 336 25.28 2.81 25.72
N PHE A 337 25.19 4.14 25.93
CA PHE A 337 23.98 4.82 26.42
C PHE A 337 23.25 5.59 25.30
N THR A 338 24.00 6.13 24.35
CA THR A 338 23.45 7.02 23.29
C THR A 338 23.19 6.32 21.97
N GLU A 339 23.55 5.04 21.82
CA GLU A 339 23.54 4.31 20.54
C GLU A 339 24.37 4.99 19.43
N SER A 340 25.30 5.89 19.77
CA SER A 340 26.15 6.57 18.79
C SER A 340 27.06 5.59 18.05
N GLY A 341 27.30 5.84 16.76
CA GLY A 341 28.13 5.00 15.91
C GLY A 341 27.40 3.79 15.31
N ILE A 342 26.10 3.62 15.52
CA ILE A 342 25.33 2.56 14.86
C ILE A 342 24.86 3.07 13.50
N LEU A 343 25.17 2.31 12.46
CA LEU A 343 24.73 2.63 11.10
C LEU A 343 23.30 2.16 10.89
N LYS A 344 22.39 3.11 10.60
CA LYS A 344 21.00 2.88 10.24
C LYS A 344 20.77 3.41 8.82
N LYS A 345 20.40 2.53 7.89
CA LYS A 345 20.30 2.88 6.46
C LYS A 345 19.26 3.96 6.20
N GLU A 346 18.09 3.86 6.85
CA GLU A 346 17.02 4.85 6.74
C GLU A 346 17.47 6.23 7.24
N GLN A 347 18.33 6.25 8.25
CA GLN A 347 18.87 7.49 8.78
C GLN A 347 19.83 8.18 7.80
N LEU A 348 20.60 7.40 7.02
CA LEU A 348 21.50 7.95 6.01
C LEU A 348 20.76 8.69 4.91
N GLU A 349 19.60 8.18 4.47
CA GLU A 349 18.77 8.84 3.46
C GLU A 349 18.26 10.19 3.98
N VAL A 350 17.80 10.22 5.23
CA VAL A 350 17.37 11.46 5.89
C VAL A 350 18.54 12.44 6.07
N ASP A 351 19.74 11.95 6.33
CA ASP A 351 20.92 12.81 6.48
C ASP A 351 21.39 13.41 5.15
N VAL A 352 21.25 12.67 4.04
CA VAL A 352 21.43 13.24 2.68
C VAL A 352 20.49 14.40 2.45
N ASP A 353 19.22 14.26 2.78
CA ASP A 353 18.22 15.32 2.64
C ASP A 353 18.54 16.54 3.54
N ARG A 354 19.02 16.29 4.77
CA ARG A 354 19.46 17.37 5.67
C ARG A 354 20.64 18.14 5.12
N LEU A 355 21.64 17.44 4.58
CA LEU A 355 22.79 18.09 3.96
C LEU A 355 22.34 18.92 2.74
N MET A 356 21.47 18.37 1.88
CA MET A 356 20.91 19.13 0.77
C MET A 356 20.17 20.38 1.24
N ALA A 357 19.31 20.24 2.27
CA ALA A 357 18.57 21.35 2.84
C ALA A 357 19.53 22.41 3.45
N PHE A 358 20.59 21.97 4.12
CA PHE A 358 21.62 22.84 4.67
C PHE A 358 22.28 23.72 3.59
N TYR A 359 22.69 23.12 2.48
CA TYR A 359 23.25 23.87 1.35
C TYR A 359 22.22 24.78 0.69
N HIS A 360 21.01 24.29 0.44
CA HIS A 360 19.92 25.04 -0.20
C HIS A 360 19.46 26.26 0.62
N THR A 361 19.67 26.23 1.94
CA THR A 361 19.36 27.38 2.81
C THR A 361 20.49 28.41 2.91
N ARG A 362 21.68 28.11 2.31
CA ARG A 362 22.88 28.93 2.38
C ARG A 362 23.35 29.49 1.05
N GLY A 363 22.49 29.43 0.04
CA GLY A 363 22.74 30.00 -1.29
C GLY A 363 23.14 28.99 -2.37
N TYR A 364 23.39 27.74 -2.03
CA TYR A 364 23.83 26.71 -2.97
C TYR A 364 22.63 25.96 -3.53
N MET A 365 21.82 26.63 -4.34
CA MET A 365 20.55 26.08 -4.84
C MET A 365 20.70 24.88 -5.78
N GLU A 366 21.88 24.68 -6.35
CA GLU A 366 22.20 23.56 -7.25
C GLU A 366 22.98 22.43 -6.54
N ALA A 367 23.19 22.57 -5.24
CA ALA A 367 23.90 21.56 -4.47
C ALA A 367 23.20 20.20 -4.53
N LYS A 368 24.01 19.17 -4.72
CA LYS A 368 23.58 17.77 -4.72
C LYS A 368 24.44 16.98 -3.76
N VAL A 369 23.80 16.14 -2.96
CA VAL A 369 24.46 15.20 -2.09
C VAL A 369 24.13 13.80 -2.61
N GLY A 370 25.15 13.04 -2.96
CA GLY A 370 24.97 11.66 -3.41
C GLY A 370 24.77 10.70 -2.25
N SER A 371 24.33 9.47 -2.56
CA SER A 371 24.25 8.41 -1.57
C SER A 371 25.62 8.15 -0.94
N PRO A 372 25.72 8.04 0.40
CA PRO A 372 26.98 7.85 1.07
C PRO A 372 27.64 6.53 0.65
N LYS A 373 28.95 6.57 0.43
CA LYS A 373 29.76 5.37 0.20
C LYS A 373 30.08 4.75 1.54
N ILE A 374 29.73 3.48 1.69
CA ILE A 374 29.93 2.72 2.91
C ILE A 374 31.07 1.73 2.65
N THR A 375 32.14 1.82 3.43
CA THR A 375 33.22 0.85 3.47
C THR A 375 33.42 0.38 4.90
N ASN A 376 33.83 -0.86 5.08
CA ASN A 376 34.12 -1.42 6.41
C ASN A 376 35.39 -2.28 6.38
N ASP A 377 36.05 -2.32 7.51
CA ASP A 377 37.16 -3.21 7.82
C ASP A 377 36.99 -3.78 9.23
N GLU A 378 37.97 -4.53 9.72
CA GLU A 378 37.98 -5.09 11.10
C GLU A 378 37.88 -3.98 12.18
N ARG A 379 38.22 -2.74 11.85
CA ARG A 379 38.29 -1.61 12.79
C ARG A 379 37.00 -0.83 12.86
N GLY A 380 36.09 -0.95 11.89
CA GLY A 380 34.81 -0.28 11.86
C GLY A 380 34.28 0.09 10.49
N ILE A 381 33.28 0.95 10.50
CA ILE A 381 32.56 1.44 9.31
C ILE A 381 33.05 2.86 9.00
N TYR A 382 33.28 3.14 7.73
CA TYR A 382 33.66 4.45 7.20
C TYR A 382 32.59 4.92 6.23
N LEU A 383 32.15 6.14 6.40
CA LEU A 383 31.13 6.78 5.54
C LEU A 383 31.75 7.94 4.82
N ASP A 384 31.50 8.06 3.52
CA ASP A 384 31.86 9.24 2.72
C ASP A 384 30.62 9.76 1.98
N PHE A 385 30.24 11.02 2.23
CA PHE A 385 29.15 11.70 1.57
C PHE A 385 29.68 12.54 0.41
N PRO A 386 29.44 12.13 -0.84
CA PRO A 386 29.88 12.90 -2.00
C PRO A 386 28.96 14.11 -2.21
N ILE A 387 29.54 15.29 -2.24
CA ILE A 387 28.85 16.57 -2.36
C ILE A 387 29.29 17.29 -3.64
N SER A 388 28.34 17.85 -4.36
CA SER A 388 28.60 18.80 -5.45
C SER A 388 27.88 20.10 -5.11
N GLU A 389 28.63 21.12 -4.68
CA GLU A 389 28.06 22.35 -4.11
C GLU A 389 27.41 23.25 -5.16
N GLY A 390 28.02 23.40 -6.33
CA GLY A 390 27.60 24.35 -7.35
C GLY A 390 27.96 25.78 -6.98
N LEU A 391 27.30 26.75 -7.63
CA LEU A 391 27.53 28.17 -7.37
C LEU A 391 26.69 28.66 -6.18
N ARG A 392 27.24 29.63 -5.42
CA ARG A 392 26.52 30.31 -4.35
C ARG A 392 25.81 31.54 -4.89
N TYR A 393 24.48 31.52 -4.93
CA TYR A 393 23.67 32.60 -5.51
C TYR A 393 23.28 33.64 -4.45
N ARG A 394 23.51 34.94 -4.75
CA ARG A 394 22.94 36.05 -3.98
C ARG A 394 21.49 36.28 -4.39
N VAL A 395 20.68 36.77 -3.44
CA VAL A 395 19.33 37.22 -3.74
C VAL A 395 19.38 38.57 -4.48
N GLY A 396 18.78 38.62 -5.62
CA GLY A 396 18.58 39.86 -6.40
C GLY A 396 17.19 40.46 -6.13
N LYS A 397 16.41 40.68 -7.18
CA LYS A 397 15.06 41.21 -7.07
C LYS A 397 14.07 40.15 -6.59
N VAL A 398 13.28 40.51 -5.60
CA VAL A 398 12.15 39.70 -5.12
C VAL A 398 10.86 40.49 -5.27
N GLU A 399 9.93 39.98 -6.07
CA GLU A 399 8.68 40.70 -6.39
C GLU A 399 7.47 39.76 -6.43
N LEU A 400 6.29 40.37 -6.34
CA LEU A 400 5.00 39.73 -6.60
C LEU A 400 4.52 40.17 -7.99
N THR A 401 4.03 39.22 -8.77
CA THR A 401 3.52 39.43 -10.14
C THR A 401 2.21 38.65 -10.32
N GLY A 402 1.49 38.90 -11.40
CA GLY A 402 0.27 38.15 -11.76
C GLY A 402 -1.01 38.95 -11.63
N ASP A 403 -2.11 38.33 -11.17
CA ASP A 403 -3.45 38.89 -11.16
C ASP A 403 -3.66 40.06 -10.19
N ASP A 404 -2.75 40.28 -9.26
CA ASP A 404 -2.81 41.39 -8.33
C ASP A 404 -1.68 42.40 -8.65
N PRO A 405 -1.97 43.44 -9.46
CA PRO A 405 -0.95 44.39 -9.89
C PRO A 405 -0.51 45.34 -8.75
N SER A 406 -1.26 45.40 -7.66
CA SER A 406 -1.01 46.26 -6.52
C SER A 406 -1.20 45.51 -5.19
N PRO A 407 -0.37 44.47 -4.92
CA PRO A 407 -0.46 43.75 -3.66
C PRO A 407 -0.23 44.71 -2.49
N GLU A 408 -0.88 44.45 -1.35
CA GLU A 408 -0.66 45.24 -0.14
C GLU A 408 0.85 45.34 0.16
N GLN A 409 1.34 46.55 0.33
CA GLN A 409 2.75 46.78 0.62
C GLN A 409 3.23 46.00 1.86
N LYS A 410 2.31 45.76 2.79
CA LYS A 410 2.56 44.94 3.99
C LYS A 410 2.88 43.47 3.65
N LEU A 411 2.26 42.92 2.61
CA LEU A 411 2.57 41.57 2.14
C LEU A 411 3.98 41.51 1.53
N VAL A 412 4.29 42.44 0.63
CA VAL A 412 5.61 42.52 -0.02
C VAL A 412 6.74 42.71 1.00
N THR A 413 6.56 43.60 1.98
CA THR A 413 7.56 43.82 3.04
C THR A 413 7.68 42.66 4.03
N SER A 414 6.70 41.75 4.04
CA SER A 414 6.71 40.56 4.90
C SER A 414 7.48 39.38 4.31
N LEU A 415 7.86 39.44 3.02
CA LEU A 415 8.62 38.39 2.37
C LEU A 415 9.99 38.21 3.05
N ARG A 416 10.32 36.95 3.35
CA ARG A 416 11.56 36.61 4.07
C ARG A 416 12.75 36.62 3.14
N LEU A 417 12.58 36.05 1.91
CA LEU A 417 13.65 35.92 0.93
C LEU A 417 14.26 37.27 0.56
N SER A 418 13.46 38.35 0.52
CA SER A 418 13.95 39.70 0.25
C SER A 418 14.89 40.26 1.30
N LYS A 419 14.97 39.65 2.49
CA LYS A 419 15.83 40.04 3.62
C LYS A 419 17.08 39.19 3.71
N GLU A 420 17.19 38.14 2.89
CA GLU A 420 18.34 37.24 2.84
C GLU A 420 19.40 37.78 1.87
N GLU A 421 20.66 37.67 2.25
CA GLU A 421 21.78 38.03 1.35
C GLU A 421 21.98 36.95 0.27
N TYR A 422 21.84 35.69 0.66
CA TYR A 422 21.98 34.54 -0.23
C TYR A 422 20.66 33.79 -0.34
N PHE A 423 20.47 33.11 -1.47
CA PHE A 423 19.27 32.33 -1.70
C PHE A 423 19.02 31.33 -0.57
N ASN A 424 17.82 31.35 -0.05
CA ASN A 424 17.38 30.48 1.03
C ASN A 424 16.09 29.79 0.62
N ARG A 425 16.18 28.47 0.35
CA ARG A 425 15.02 27.67 -0.09
C ARG A 425 13.92 27.62 0.97
N GLU A 426 14.27 27.60 2.25
CA GLU A 426 13.26 27.60 3.32
C GLU A 426 12.50 28.93 3.37
N ALA A 427 13.23 30.06 3.19
CA ALA A 427 12.60 31.38 3.08
C ALA A 427 11.66 31.45 1.87
N LEU A 428 12.06 30.91 0.72
CA LEU A 428 11.22 30.81 -0.48
C LEU A 428 9.92 30.04 -0.21
N VAL A 429 10.01 28.85 0.39
CA VAL A 429 8.83 28.01 0.70
C VAL A 429 7.89 28.73 1.69
N LYS A 430 8.47 29.34 2.74
CA LYS A 430 7.69 30.12 3.71
C LYS A 430 7.02 31.35 3.10
N ASP A 431 7.65 31.97 2.11
CA ASP A 431 7.04 33.07 1.38
C ASP A 431 5.91 32.59 0.46
N LEU A 432 6.08 31.46 -0.24
CA LEU A 432 5.01 30.85 -1.02
C LEU A 432 3.80 30.53 -0.15
N GLU A 433 4.01 29.89 1.00
CA GLU A 433 2.96 29.58 1.96
C GLU A 433 2.27 30.87 2.46
N ARG A 434 3.03 31.90 2.77
CA ARG A 434 2.52 33.18 3.26
C ARG A 434 1.68 33.90 2.22
N VAL A 435 2.19 33.97 0.97
CA VAL A 435 1.48 34.63 -0.14
C VAL A 435 0.22 33.84 -0.46
N THR A 436 0.29 32.53 -0.54
CA THR A 436 -0.88 31.66 -0.75
C THR A 436 -1.91 31.88 0.36
N SER A 437 -1.48 31.81 1.64
CA SER A 437 -2.38 32.03 2.77
C SER A 437 -3.02 33.42 2.76
N TYR A 438 -2.27 34.46 2.36
CA TYR A 438 -2.82 35.80 2.26
C TYR A 438 -4.07 35.87 1.36
N TYR A 439 -4.06 35.18 0.22
CA TYR A 439 -5.20 35.12 -0.68
C TYR A 439 -6.27 34.12 -0.24
N THR A 440 -5.85 32.94 0.21
CA THR A 440 -6.81 31.90 0.63
C THR A 440 -7.58 32.27 1.90
N ASP A 441 -6.99 33.08 2.77
CA ASP A 441 -7.69 33.62 3.96
C ASP A 441 -8.62 34.82 3.62
N ARG A 442 -8.68 35.22 2.34
CA ARG A 442 -9.53 36.30 1.83
C ARG A 442 -10.53 35.87 0.79
N GLY A 443 -10.85 34.58 0.75
CA GLY A 443 -11.89 34.02 -0.12
C GLY A 443 -11.39 33.47 -1.44
N TYR A 444 -10.13 33.59 -1.79
CA TYR A 444 -9.59 33.05 -3.03
C TYR A 444 -9.12 31.60 -2.86
N ALA A 445 -10.07 30.69 -2.74
CA ALA A 445 -9.81 29.29 -2.42
C ALA A 445 -8.88 28.58 -3.42
N PHE A 446 -8.89 29.02 -4.66
CA PHE A 446 -8.09 28.47 -5.76
C PHE A 446 -6.84 29.30 -6.06
N ALA A 447 -6.44 30.18 -5.13
CA ALA A 447 -5.23 30.97 -5.32
C ALA A 447 -4.00 30.06 -5.44
N GLU A 448 -3.32 30.19 -6.56
CA GLU A 448 -2.08 29.49 -6.87
C GLU A 448 -0.92 30.49 -6.91
N VAL A 449 0.16 30.17 -6.26
CA VAL A 449 1.39 30.99 -6.24
C VAL A 449 2.56 30.14 -6.71
N ALA A 450 3.15 30.51 -7.83
CA ALA A 450 4.29 29.81 -8.39
C ALA A 450 5.55 30.69 -8.36
N PRO A 451 6.71 30.17 -7.97
CA PRO A 451 7.94 30.94 -8.03
C PRO A 451 8.52 30.90 -9.44
N LYS A 452 8.69 32.04 -10.05
CA LYS A 452 9.48 32.20 -11.29
C LYS A 452 10.89 32.61 -10.88
N ILE A 453 11.85 31.73 -11.12
CA ILE A 453 13.24 31.89 -10.72
C ILE A 453 14.07 32.20 -11.97
N ASP A 454 14.73 33.36 -11.99
CA ASP A 454 15.65 33.77 -13.03
C ASP A 454 17.06 33.86 -12.44
N LYS A 455 18.03 33.18 -13.09
CA LYS A 455 19.42 33.05 -12.63
C LYS A 455 20.37 33.68 -13.59
N THR A 456 21.29 34.47 -13.07
CA THR A 456 22.51 34.91 -13.79
C THR A 456 23.72 34.19 -13.20
N LEU A 457 24.68 33.85 -14.08
CA LEU A 457 25.86 33.10 -13.66
C LEU A 457 27.03 34.03 -13.30
N GLU A 458 27.11 35.18 -13.93
CA GLU A 458 28.20 36.17 -13.75
C GLU A 458 27.60 37.58 -13.59
N PRO A 459 27.51 38.13 -12.38
CA PRO A 459 27.68 37.46 -11.09
C PRO A 459 26.54 36.45 -10.78
N PRO A 460 26.76 35.45 -9.89
CA PRO A 460 25.73 34.50 -9.53
C PRO A 460 24.66 35.16 -8.69
N VAL A 461 23.56 35.57 -9.32
CA VAL A 461 22.41 36.26 -8.70
C VAL A 461 21.14 35.56 -9.12
N VAL A 462 20.20 35.42 -8.18
CA VAL A 462 18.88 34.87 -8.43
C VAL A 462 17.79 35.91 -8.16
N ASN A 463 16.96 36.16 -9.18
CA ASN A 463 15.74 36.95 -9.05
C ASN A 463 14.54 36.02 -8.88
N VAL A 464 13.63 36.35 -8.00
CA VAL A 464 12.46 35.55 -7.73
C VAL A 464 11.20 36.37 -7.88
N ALA A 465 10.33 36.00 -8.80
CA ALA A 465 9.01 36.58 -8.94
C ALA A 465 7.98 35.55 -8.47
N TYR A 466 7.19 35.88 -7.47
CA TYR A 466 6.04 35.08 -7.05
C TYR A 466 4.85 35.43 -7.95
N GLU A 467 4.57 34.59 -8.93
CA GLU A 467 3.43 34.74 -9.85
C GLU A 467 2.15 34.26 -9.16
N VAL A 468 1.23 35.19 -8.93
CA VAL A 468 -0.03 34.94 -8.25
C VAL A 468 -1.17 34.82 -9.26
N ARG A 469 -1.94 33.75 -9.18
CA ARG A 469 -3.21 33.53 -9.84
C ARG A 469 -4.28 33.42 -8.76
N ARG A 470 -5.07 34.47 -8.56
CA ARG A 470 -6.05 34.53 -7.47
C ARG A 470 -7.23 33.60 -7.69
N GLY A 471 -7.70 33.50 -8.91
CA GLY A 471 -8.97 32.90 -9.21
C GLY A 471 -10.17 33.76 -8.76
N GLU A 472 -11.35 33.14 -8.63
CA GLU A 472 -12.58 33.81 -8.18
C GLU A 472 -12.72 33.74 -6.65
N LEU A 473 -13.51 34.67 -6.09
CA LEU A 473 -13.95 34.60 -4.71
C LEU A 473 -14.90 33.43 -4.52
N VAL A 474 -14.72 32.68 -3.45
CA VAL A 474 -15.45 31.47 -3.13
C VAL A 474 -16.05 31.56 -1.73
N ASP A 475 -17.27 31.07 -1.57
CA ASP A 475 -17.95 30.95 -0.28
C ASP A 475 -17.97 29.46 0.16
N PHE A 476 -18.08 29.22 1.47
CA PHE A 476 -18.31 27.88 1.97
C PHE A 476 -19.71 27.41 1.60
N GLY A 477 -19.80 26.34 0.84
CA GLY A 477 -21.04 25.63 0.54
C GLY A 477 -21.48 24.75 1.72
N ARG A 478 -21.86 23.49 1.44
CA ARG A 478 -22.30 22.55 2.48
C ARG A 478 -21.14 21.97 3.27
N ILE A 479 -21.35 21.79 4.57
CA ILE A 479 -20.44 21.06 5.45
C ILE A 479 -20.98 19.65 5.67
N ASN A 480 -20.38 18.67 5.02
CA ASN A 480 -20.73 17.26 5.09
C ASN A 480 -19.87 16.58 6.16
N ILE A 481 -20.50 15.98 7.15
CA ILE A 481 -19.83 15.25 8.23
C ILE A 481 -20.10 13.76 8.07
N SER A 482 -19.07 12.93 8.19
CA SER A 482 -19.17 11.48 8.05
C SER A 482 -18.20 10.75 8.98
N GLY A 483 -18.53 9.48 9.32
CA GLY A 483 -17.70 8.64 10.20
C GLY A 483 -17.98 8.79 11.69
N ASN A 484 -18.85 9.72 12.08
CA ASN A 484 -19.27 9.93 13.47
C ASN A 484 -20.44 9.01 13.85
N THR A 485 -20.13 7.79 14.29
CA THR A 485 -21.14 6.77 14.64
C THR A 485 -21.67 6.94 16.06
N LYS A 486 -20.85 7.45 16.98
CA LYS A 486 -21.18 7.70 18.38
C LYS A 486 -21.32 9.18 18.68
N THR A 487 -20.37 10.00 18.21
CA THR A 487 -20.35 11.44 18.46
C THR A 487 -21.46 12.12 17.66
N ARG A 488 -22.29 12.90 18.34
CA ARG A 488 -23.38 13.63 17.68
C ARG A 488 -22.83 14.71 16.76
N ASP A 489 -23.46 14.89 15.62
CA ASP A 489 -23.13 15.90 14.61
C ASP A 489 -22.93 17.31 15.23
N LYS A 490 -23.81 17.67 16.14
CA LYS A 490 -23.77 18.93 16.90
C LYS A 490 -22.46 19.13 17.67
N VAL A 491 -21.88 18.08 18.24
CA VAL A 491 -20.61 18.14 18.98
C VAL A 491 -19.46 18.49 18.06
N ILE A 492 -19.52 18.01 16.83
CA ILE A 492 -18.53 18.32 15.80
C ILE A 492 -18.74 19.73 15.27
N ARG A 493 -19.98 20.08 14.87
CA ARG A 493 -20.29 21.39 14.27
C ARG A 493 -19.92 22.57 15.17
N ARG A 494 -20.11 22.46 16.48
CA ARG A 494 -19.80 23.55 17.41
C ARG A 494 -18.30 23.88 17.56
N GLU A 495 -17.43 22.95 17.14
CA GLU A 495 -15.98 23.15 17.12
C GLU A 495 -15.49 23.77 15.81
N LEU A 496 -16.35 23.80 14.78
CA LEU A 496 -15.99 24.39 13.49
C LEU A 496 -15.98 25.91 13.58
N GLN A 497 -14.99 26.52 12.96
CA GLN A 497 -14.92 27.99 12.77
C GLN A 497 -15.49 28.40 11.42
N VAL A 498 -15.78 27.42 10.55
CA VAL A 498 -16.38 27.61 9.23
C VAL A 498 -17.90 27.56 9.34
N VAL A 499 -18.57 28.45 8.60
CA VAL A 499 -20.04 28.56 8.53
C VAL A 499 -20.48 28.49 7.08
N GLU A 500 -21.51 27.69 6.80
CA GLU A 500 -22.10 27.60 5.45
C GLU A 500 -22.57 28.97 4.98
N GLY A 501 -22.24 29.34 3.74
CA GLY A 501 -22.55 30.64 3.15
C GLY A 501 -21.61 31.79 3.54
N SER A 502 -20.63 31.57 4.40
CA SER A 502 -19.60 32.57 4.68
C SER A 502 -18.47 32.49 3.66
N GLN A 503 -17.75 33.58 3.49
CA GLN A 503 -16.59 33.66 2.61
C GLN A 503 -15.54 32.60 3.01
N TYR A 504 -14.93 31.95 2.04
CA TYR A 504 -13.87 30.98 2.25
C TYR A 504 -12.70 31.57 3.02
N ASP A 505 -12.23 30.87 4.01
CA ASP A 505 -11.07 31.21 4.84
C ASP A 505 -10.33 29.95 5.22
N LYS A 506 -9.12 29.78 4.70
CA LYS A 506 -8.27 28.61 4.97
C LYS A 506 -7.84 28.52 6.43
N ALA A 507 -7.58 29.65 7.07
CA ALA A 507 -7.20 29.67 8.49
C ALA A 507 -8.32 29.12 9.38
N SER A 508 -9.59 29.45 9.07
CA SER A 508 -10.76 28.91 9.76
C SER A 508 -10.93 27.41 9.57
N LEU A 509 -10.65 26.88 8.37
CA LEU A 509 -10.61 25.44 8.13
C LEU A 509 -9.55 24.72 8.96
N GLN A 510 -8.32 25.24 8.97
CA GLN A 510 -7.22 24.67 9.76
C GLN A 510 -7.56 24.69 11.25
N LYS A 511 -8.07 25.79 11.76
CA LYS A 511 -8.47 25.94 13.16
C LYS A 511 -9.62 25.00 13.54
N SER A 512 -10.55 24.78 12.62
CA SER A 512 -11.63 23.81 12.80
C SER A 512 -11.06 22.39 12.95
N SER A 513 -10.12 22.00 12.09
CA SER A 513 -9.44 20.71 12.17
C SER A 513 -8.66 20.55 13.49
N GLU A 514 -7.93 21.59 13.91
CA GLU A 514 -7.20 21.59 15.17
C GLU A 514 -8.12 21.47 16.40
N ASN A 515 -9.25 22.19 16.41
CA ASN A 515 -10.24 22.10 17.48
C ASN A 515 -10.78 20.67 17.61
N LEU A 516 -11.15 20.03 16.48
CA LEU A 516 -11.62 18.66 16.47
C LEU A 516 -10.57 17.66 16.94
N LYS A 517 -9.32 17.81 16.50
CA LYS A 517 -8.20 16.98 16.99
C LYS A 517 -7.97 17.13 18.50
N ARG A 518 -8.18 18.32 19.03
CA ARG A 518 -8.02 18.63 20.46
C ARG A 518 -9.08 17.98 21.34
N LEU A 519 -10.26 17.64 20.81
CA LEU A 519 -11.29 16.90 21.56
C LEU A 519 -10.78 15.52 21.99
N ASP A 520 -9.84 14.93 21.24
CA ASP A 520 -9.29 13.60 21.49
C ASP A 520 -10.32 12.47 21.38
N TYR A 521 -11.38 12.69 20.58
CA TYR A 521 -12.42 11.68 20.30
C TYR A 521 -12.14 10.87 19.05
N PHE A 522 -11.23 11.35 18.19
CA PHE A 522 -10.96 10.84 16.86
C PHE A 522 -9.52 10.34 16.73
N GLU A 523 -9.36 9.22 16.04
CA GLU A 523 -8.06 8.70 15.61
C GLU A 523 -7.52 9.52 14.44
N SER A 524 -8.40 9.84 13.45
CA SER A 524 -8.11 10.77 12.37
C SER A 524 -9.24 11.77 12.18
N VAL A 525 -8.86 12.96 11.71
CA VAL A 525 -9.76 14.05 11.30
C VAL A 525 -9.26 14.50 9.94
N ASP A 526 -9.94 14.10 8.89
CA ASP A 526 -9.63 14.43 7.52
C ASP A 526 -10.64 15.45 7.02
N MET A 527 -10.15 16.62 6.62
CA MET A 527 -10.98 17.74 6.17
C MET A 527 -10.56 18.13 4.77
N ASP A 528 -11.37 17.72 3.81
CA ASP A 528 -11.17 17.97 2.40
C ASP A 528 -12.20 18.95 1.87
N THR A 529 -11.85 19.63 0.78
CA THR A 529 -12.77 20.54 0.10
C THR A 529 -13.09 20.03 -1.30
N SER A 530 -14.33 20.25 -1.75
CA SER A 530 -14.77 19.90 -3.10
C SER A 530 -15.61 21.04 -3.69
N LYS A 531 -15.70 21.12 -5.02
CA LYS A 531 -16.58 22.09 -5.68
C LYS A 531 -18.01 21.89 -5.23
N GLY A 532 -18.70 23.00 -4.93
CA GLY A 532 -20.11 23.02 -4.59
C GLY A 532 -21.05 22.99 -5.80
N GLU A 533 -22.28 23.45 -5.61
CA GLU A 533 -23.28 23.47 -6.67
C GLU A 533 -22.95 24.51 -7.75
N THR A 534 -22.28 25.59 -7.38
CA THR A 534 -21.79 26.62 -8.30
C THR A 534 -20.27 26.70 -8.32
N SER A 535 -19.68 27.43 -9.29
CA SER A 535 -18.23 27.66 -9.35
C SER A 535 -17.71 28.51 -8.17
N LYS A 536 -18.60 29.17 -7.47
CA LYS A 536 -18.30 30.05 -6.32
C LYS A 536 -18.51 29.38 -4.98
N ASP A 537 -18.98 28.14 -4.96
CA ASP A 537 -19.24 27.41 -3.72
C ASP A 537 -18.19 26.31 -3.53
N MET A 538 -17.71 26.18 -2.31
CA MET A 538 -16.80 25.12 -1.91
C MET A 538 -17.39 24.34 -0.75
N ASN A 539 -17.74 23.08 -0.98
CA ASN A 539 -18.19 22.18 0.07
C ASN A 539 -17.00 21.72 0.93
N VAL A 540 -17.25 21.59 2.21
CA VAL A 540 -16.30 21.03 3.17
C VAL A 540 -16.73 19.60 3.50
N ASN A 541 -15.87 18.62 3.22
CA ASN A 541 -16.09 17.22 3.54
C ASN A 541 -15.23 16.83 4.72
N LEU A 542 -15.86 16.69 5.86
CA LEU A 542 -15.21 16.27 7.10
C LEU A 542 -15.45 14.79 7.34
N LYS A 543 -14.38 14.01 7.27
CA LYS A 543 -14.39 12.60 7.60
C LYS A 543 -13.64 12.37 8.89
N VAL A 544 -14.31 11.79 9.88
CA VAL A 544 -13.70 11.44 11.16
C VAL A 544 -13.66 9.93 11.35
N LYS A 545 -12.61 9.45 12.02
CA LYS A 545 -12.52 8.07 12.50
C LYS A 545 -12.51 8.10 14.02
N GLU A 546 -13.56 7.60 14.64
CA GLU A 546 -13.71 7.62 16.09
C GLU A 546 -12.80 6.61 16.77
N LYS A 547 -12.29 6.96 17.94
CA LYS A 547 -11.58 6.06 18.85
C LYS A 547 -12.32 5.91 20.19
N SER A 548 -11.87 4.99 21.02
CA SER A 548 -12.42 4.87 22.38
C SER A 548 -12.18 6.15 23.19
N THR A 549 -13.24 6.71 23.74
CA THR A 549 -13.21 7.91 24.59
C THR A 549 -13.21 7.55 26.07
N SER A 550 -13.47 6.28 26.39
CA SER A 550 -13.34 5.74 27.75
C SER A 550 -11.90 5.33 28.02
N PHE A 551 -11.41 5.63 29.19
CA PHE A 551 -10.14 5.11 29.67
C PHE A 551 -10.22 4.72 31.14
N ALA A 552 -9.40 3.75 31.51
CA ALA A 552 -9.15 3.35 32.89
C ALA A 552 -7.65 3.37 33.16
N SER A 553 -7.26 3.84 34.32
CA SER A 553 -5.86 3.81 34.77
C SER A 553 -5.80 3.34 36.21
N ILE A 554 -4.73 2.63 36.52
CA ILE A 554 -4.35 2.24 37.86
C ILE A 554 -2.90 2.60 38.09
N GLY A 555 -2.58 3.09 39.25
CA GLY A 555 -1.23 3.46 39.65
C GLY A 555 -0.99 3.12 41.13
N ALA A 556 0.26 2.98 41.47
CA ALA A 556 0.69 2.82 42.86
C ALA A 556 1.87 3.76 43.11
N GLY A 557 1.96 4.24 44.31
CA GLY A 557 3.04 5.17 44.71
C GLY A 557 3.30 5.13 46.20
N TYR A 558 4.31 5.90 46.61
CA TYR A 558 4.65 6.14 48.00
C TYR A 558 4.90 7.63 48.20
N SER A 559 4.29 8.19 49.24
CA SER A 559 4.58 9.53 49.67
C SER A 559 4.73 9.56 51.21
N SER A 560 5.44 10.54 51.77
CA SER A 560 5.56 10.70 53.21
C SER A 560 4.21 11.04 53.88
N ALA A 561 3.27 11.66 53.15
CA ALA A 561 1.96 12.04 53.63
C ALA A 561 0.94 10.90 53.59
N ASP A 562 0.91 10.16 52.48
CA ASP A 562 -0.10 9.13 52.24
C ASP A 562 0.43 7.69 52.50
N GLN A 563 1.75 7.53 52.69
CA GLN A 563 2.48 6.28 52.72
C GLN A 563 2.37 5.55 51.38
N ALA A 564 2.30 4.21 51.37
CA ALA A 564 2.00 3.46 50.18
C ALA A 564 0.54 3.66 49.79
N PHE A 565 0.28 3.98 48.53
CA PHE A 565 -1.09 4.18 48.04
C PHE A 565 -1.31 3.57 46.68
N ILE A 566 -2.54 3.22 46.39
CA ILE A 566 -3.04 2.81 45.09
C ILE A 566 -4.07 3.85 44.66
N LEU A 567 -4.01 4.24 43.40
CA LEU A 567 -5.00 5.11 42.77
C LEU A 567 -5.60 4.42 41.57
N GLY A 568 -6.89 4.65 41.36
CA GLY A 568 -7.63 4.19 40.20
C GLY A 568 -8.47 5.31 39.63
N GLN A 569 -8.55 5.40 38.31
CA GLN A 569 -9.41 6.33 37.60
C GLN A 569 -10.12 5.64 36.45
N ILE A 570 -11.42 5.89 36.32
CA ILE A 570 -12.23 5.53 35.15
C ILE A 570 -12.90 6.81 34.66
N ALA A 571 -12.79 7.09 33.38
CA ALA A 571 -13.46 8.25 32.81
C ALA A 571 -13.98 7.96 31.40
N GLU A 572 -15.13 8.54 31.10
CA GLU A 572 -15.69 8.65 29.77
C GLU A 572 -15.65 10.14 29.37
N ARG A 573 -15.00 10.44 28.25
CA ARG A 573 -14.81 11.81 27.79
C ARG A 573 -15.92 12.31 26.85
N ASN A 574 -16.71 11.39 26.29
CA ASN A 574 -17.78 11.68 25.33
C ASN A 574 -19.05 10.89 25.68
N LEU A 575 -19.58 11.09 26.88
CA LEU A 575 -20.71 10.37 27.43
C LEU A 575 -21.93 10.44 26.50
N GLY A 576 -22.37 9.28 25.98
CA GLY A 576 -23.48 9.17 25.05
C GLY A 576 -23.31 10.00 23.76
N GLY A 577 -22.07 10.27 23.36
CA GLY A 577 -21.77 11.06 22.16
C GLY A 577 -22.07 12.55 22.27
N ARG A 578 -22.33 13.07 23.46
CA ARG A 578 -22.75 14.46 23.72
C ARG A 578 -21.58 15.42 23.99
N GLY A 579 -20.35 14.89 24.06
CA GLY A 579 -19.17 15.67 24.46
C GLY A 579 -19.10 15.93 25.95
N GLN A 580 -19.97 15.31 26.75
CA GLN A 580 -19.96 15.37 28.21
C GLN A 580 -18.88 14.45 28.76
N ARG A 581 -18.28 14.82 29.89
CA ARG A 581 -17.29 14.01 30.58
C ARG A 581 -17.82 13.54 31.93
N LEU A 582 -17.66 12.25 32.22
CA LEU A 582 -17.90 11.66 33.53
C LEU A 582 -16.62 10.96 33.98
N ALA A 583 -16.18 11.24 35.19
CA ALA A 583 -14.96 10.65 35.73
C ALA A 583 -15.18 10.19 37.19
N PHE A 584 -14.66 9.02 37.50
CA PHE A 584 -14.55 8.46 38.83
C PHE A 584 -13.08 8.31 39.19
N GLN A 585 -12.67 8.80 40.33
CA GLN A 585 -11.32 8.65 40.82
C GLN A 585 -11.35 8.16 42.26
N GLY A 586 -10.54 7.18 42.57
CA GLY A 586 -10.34 6.65 43.92
C GLY A 586 -8.86 6.51 44.23
N GLN A 587 -8.45 6.93 45.42
CA GLN A 587 -7.13 6.70 45.98
C GLN A 587 -7.30 6.11 47.37
N ILE A 588 -6.54 5.08 47.69
CA ILE A 588 -6.49 4.46 49.01
C ILE A 588 -5.01 4.31 49.37
N GLY A 589 -4.62 4.90 50.43
CA GLY A 589 -3.26 4.84 50.97
C GLY A 589 -3.26 4.48 52.48
N GLY A 590 -2.07 4.33 53.04
CA GLY A 590 -1.91 3.99 54.46
C GLY A 590 -2.45 5.06 55.41
N ARG A 591 -2.45 6.33 55.00
CA ARG A 591 -2.92 7.47 55.78
C ARG A 591 -3.95 8.34 55.08
N SER A 592 -4.37 7.98 53.84
CA SER A 592 -5.38 8.76 53.13
C SER A 592 -6.30 7.91 52.28
N SER A 593 -7.52 8.35 52.18
CA SER A 593 -8.44 7.84 51.15
C SER A 593 -9.15 9.01 50.48
N ARG A 594 -9.23 9.01 49.15
CA ARG A 594 -9.89 10.06 48.36
C ARG A 594 -10.75 9.43 47.29
N PHE A 595 -12.00 9.82 47.23
CA PHE A 595 -12.93 9.38 46.20
C PHE A 595 -13.60 10.62 45.63
N SER A 596 -13.67 10.70 44.31
CA SER A 596 -14.40 11.77 43.64
C SER A 596 -15.16 11.28 42.41
N VAL A 597 -16.27 11.98 42.17
CA VAL A 597 -17.07 11.83 40.96
C VAL A 597 -17.19 13.22 40.33
N GLY A 598 -16.74 13.35 39.11
CA GLY A 598 -16.78 14.63 38.38
C GLY A 598 -17.60 14.48 37.10
N PHE A 599 -18.49 15.43 36.88
CA PHE A 599 -19.25 15.58 35.64
C PHE A 599 -18.96 16.95 35.02
N THR A 600 -18.69 16.98 33.71
CA THR A 600 -18.46 18.22 32.97
C THR A 600 -19.36 18.27 31.73
N GLU A 601 -20.14 19.35 31.63
CA GLU A 601 -20.86 19.74 30.42
C GLU A 601 -20.14 20.92 29.78
N PRO A 602 -19.43 20.76 28.66
CA PRO A 602 -18.64 21.84 28.07
C PRO A 602 -19.47 22.90 27.34
N TRP A 603 -20.74 22.58 26.97
CA TRP A 603 -21.62 23.46 26.21
C TRP A 603 -23.02 23.48 26.82
N LEU A 604 -23.13 24.04 28.01
CA LEU A 604 -24.40 24.14 28.73
C LEU A 604 -25.39 25.01 27.94
N PHE A 605 -26.58 24.49 27.69
CA PHE A 605 -27.63 25.12 26.89
C PHE A 605 -27.18 25.54 25.49
N ASP A 606 -26.28 24.76 24.89
CA ASP A 606 -25.70 25.03 23.55
C ASP A 606 -24.93 26.35 23.42
N THR A 607 -24.47 26.85 24.54
CA THR A 607 -23.60 28.04 24.63
C THR A 607 -22.18 27.62 25.00
N PRO A 608 -21.15 28.43 24.76
CA PRO A 608 -19.78 28.13 25.17
C PRO A 608 -19.56 28.22 26.69
N LEU A 609 -20.65 28.17 27.45
CA LEU A 609 -20.64 28.07 28.91
C LEU A 609 -20.37 26.61 29.30
N SER A 610 -19.26 26.37 29.98
CA SER A 610 -18.97 25.06 30.56
C SER A 610 -19.41 25.00 32.00
N MET A 611 -20.02 23.89 32.40
CA MET A 611 -20.36 23.56 33.80
C MET A 611 -19.56 22.35 34.25
N ASN A 612 -19.03 22.40 35.45
CA ASN A 612 -18.36 21.30 36.12
C ASN A 612 -19.02 21.05 37.50
N VAL A 613 -19.35 19.79 37.78
CA VAL A 613 -19.83 19.36 39.11
C VAL A 613 -18.91 18.26 39.60
N GLU A 614 -18.38 18.43 40.81
CA GLU A 614 -17.55 17.42 41.45
C GLU A 614 -18.10 17.13 42.85
N LEU A 615 -18.29 15.89 43.19
CA LEU A 615 -18.58 15.41 44.53
C LEU A 615 -17.39 14.59 45.00
N TYR A 616 -16.99 14.79 46.24
CA TYR A 616 -15.84 14.10 46.79
C TYR A 616 -16.02 13.71 48.27
N LYS A 617 -15.29 12.66 48.66
CA LYS A 617 -15.04 12.26 50.02
C LYS A 617 -13.52 12.07 50.19
N TRP A 618 -12.98 12.67 51.21
CA TRP A 618 -11.57 12.64 51.52
C TRP A 618 -11.37 12.38 53.03
N SER A 619 -10.53 11.39 53.34
CA SER A 619 -10.08 11.09 54.71
C SER A 619 -8.56 11.16 54.73
N GLN A 620 -8.00 11.82 55.71
CA GLN A 620 -6.58 11.98 55.87
C GLN A 620 -6.19 11.88 57.33
N ASP A 621 -5.29 10.97 57.66
CA ASP A 621 -4.67 10.83 58.96
C ASP A 621 -3.36 11.64 58.97
N TYR A 622 -3.41 12.78 59.62
CA TYR A 622 -2.22 13.59 59.89
C TYR A 622 -1.50 13.07 61.14
N ILE A 623 -0.32 13.59 61.42
CA ILE A 623 0.46 13.16 62.60
C ILE A 623 -0.29 13.50 63.86
N ASP A 624 -0.85 14.70 63.94
CA ASP A 624 -1.41 15.28 65.16
C ASP A 624 -2.95 15.27 65.17
N TYR A 625 -3.63 14.82 64.10
CA TYR A 625 -5.10 14.77 64.02
C TYR A 625 -5.59 14.00 62.80
N ASN A 626 -6.84 13.63 62.81
CA ASN A 626 -7.53 13.02 61.66
C ASN A 626 -8.56 13.99 61.07
N LYS A 627 -8.64 14.04 59.74
CA LYS A 627 -9.60 14.89 59.04
C LYS A 627 -10.41 14.07 58.03
N ASP A 628 -11.71 14.03 58.23
CA ASP A 628 -12.67 13.48 57.29
C ASP A 628 -13.47 14.61 56.66
N SER A 629 -13.46 14.68 55.33
CA SER A 629 -14.21 15.67 54.57
C SER A 629 -15.08 15.05 53.51
N TYR A 630 -16.25 15.61 53.30
CA TYR A 630 -17.05 15.40 52.11
C TYR A 630 -17.61 16.73 51.64
N GLY A 631 -17.71 16.85 50.33
CA GLY A 631 -18.12 18.13 49.75
C GLY A 631 -18.47 18.04 48.26
N GLY A 632 -18.76 19.20 47.76
CA GLY A 632 -19.06 19.36 46.34
C GLY A 632 -18.54 20.68 45.80
N LYS A 633 -18.19 20.64 44.53
CA LYS A 633 -17.80 21.81 43.76
C LYS A 633 -18.73 21.99 42.58
N LEU A 634 -19.20 23.21 42.38
CA LEU A 634 -19.92 23.65 41.19
C LEU A 634 -19.12 24.74 40.52
N GLY A 635 -18.70 24.51 39.26
CA GLY A 635 -17.92 25.47 38.51
C GLY A 635 -18.56 25.84 37.20
N PHE A 636 -18.43 27.07 36.80
CA PHE A 636 -18.81 27.57 35.50
C PHE A 636 -17.62 28.25 34.83
N SER A 637 -17.46 28.12 33.51
CA SER A 637 -16.47 28.88 32.78
C SER A 637 -17.01 29.34 31.42
N TYR A 638 -16.67 30.59 31.08
CA TYR A 638 -17.10 31.25 29.87
C TYR A 638 -15.96 32.01 29.19
N PRO A 639 -15.78 31.91 27.85
CA PRO A 639 -14.81 32.72 27.12
C PRO A 639 -15.31 34.16 27.04
N VAL A 640 -14.60 35.08 27.68
CA VAL A 640 -15.00 36.51 27.74
C VAL A 640 -14.29 37.35 26.68
N TRP A 641 -13.05 37.01 26.34
CA TRP A 641 -12.26 37.65 25.27
C TRP A 641 -11.41 36.59 24.56
N ALA A 642 -10.80 37.00 23.46
CA ALA A 642 -9.81 36.16 22.80
C ALA A 642 -8.72 35.72 23.79
N TYR A 643 -8.43 34.43 23.81
CA TYR A 643 -7.46 33.79 24.70
C TYR A 643 -7.76 33.96 26.21
N THR A 644 -8.94 34.47 26.61
CA THR A 644 -9.27 34.77 28.00
C THR A 644 -10.57 34.12 28.42
N ARG A 645 -10.53 33.36 29.51
CA ARG A 645 -11.66 32.62 30.05
C ARG A 645 -11.92 33.02 31.50
N LEU A 646 -13.15 33.30 31.84
CA LEU A 646 -13.62 33.55 33.21
C LEU A 646 -14.10 32.23 33.82
N TYR A 647 -13.63 31.94 35.00
CA TYR A 647 -14.07 30.80 35.82
C TYR A 647 -14.72 31.33 37.09
N MET A 648 -15.89 30.77 37.43
CA MET A 648 -16.60 31.01 38.69
C MET A 648 -16.85 29.67 39.36
N GLY A 649 -16.51 29.54 40.59
CA GLY A 649 -16.66 28.31 41.34
C GLY A 649 -17.28 28.52 42.70
N TYR A 650 -18.09 27.56 43.11
CA TYR A 650 -18.59 27.45 44.48
C TYR A 650 -18.18 26.09 45.03
N LEU A 651 -17.61 26.10 46.23
CA LEU A 651 -17.21 24.93 47.00
C LEU A 651 -18.00 24.90 48.29
N TYR A 652 -18.58 23.75 48.60
CA TYR A 652 -19.06 23.43 49.92
C TYR A 652 -18.29 22.21 50.46
N ASP A 653 -17.68 22.36 51.63
CA ASP A 653 -16.92 21.32 52.31
C ASP A 653 -17.41 21.16 53.76
N HIS A 654 -17.70 19.92 54.12
CA HIS A 654 -18.01 19.53 55.51
C HIS A 654 -16.88 18.65 56.00
N ALA A 655 -16.04 19.19 56.85
CA ALA A 655 -14.91 18.50 57.43
C ALA A 655 -15.15 18.22 58.93
N LYS A 656 -14.68 17.06 59.36
CA LYS A 656 -14.66 16.66 60.78
C LYS A 656 -13.20 16.42 61.19
N VAL A 657 -12.70 17.18 62.14
CA VAL A 657 -11.38 17.03 62.73
C VAL A 657 -11.54 16.27 64.04
N THR A 658 -10.80 15.19 64.21
CA THR A 658 -10.87 14.31 65.41
C THR A 658 -9.47 13.81 65.76
N GLY A 659 -9.32 13.31 66.98
CA GLY A 659 -8.05 12.72 67.42
C GLY A 659 -6.90 13.73 67.46
N VAL A 660 -7.18 14.95 67.95
CA VAL A 660 -6.17 15.99 68.07
C VAL A 660 -5.27 15.66 69.27
N ASP A 661 -3.97 15.55 69.01
CA ASP A 661 -2.98 15.25 70.04
C ASP A 661 -2.86 16.41 71.04
N GLU A 662 -2.55 16.05 72.30
CA GLU A 662 -2.36 17.02 73.35
C GLU A 662 -1.20 18.04 73.07
N ASP A 663 -0.21 17.61 72.33
CA ASP A 663 0.92 18.42 71.89
C ASP A 663 0.69 19.17 70.57
N ALA A 664 -0.47 19.03 69.95
CA ALA A 664 -0.81 19.76 68.74
C ALA A 664 -0.86 21.27 68.96
N SER A 665 -0.58 22.05 67.92
CA SER A 665 -0.64 23.48 67.95
C SER A 665 -2.03 24.00 68.38
N THR A 666 -2.11 25.15 69.04
CA THR A 666 -3.39 25.79 69.43
C THR A 666 -4.32 25.96 68.21
N PHE A 667 -3.75 26.29 67.04
CA PHE A 667 -4.51 26.44 65.81
C PHE A 667 -5.21 25.16 65.40
N ILE A 668 -4.59 23.96 65.56
CA ILE A 668 -5.21 22.67 65.27
C ILE A 668 -6.25 22.31 66.34
N LYS A 669 -5.95 22.54 67.61
CA LYS A 669 -6.89 22.34 68.75
C LYS A 669 -8.17 23.16 68.61
N ASP A 670 -8.07 24.37 68.14
CA ASP A 670 -9.22 25.28 67.91
C ASP A 670 -10.09 24.78 66.71
N GLN A 671 -9.57 23.87 65.88
CA GLN A 671 -10.31 23.25 64.73
C GLN A 671 -10.94 21.92 65.08
N GLU A 672 -10.77 21.39 66.28
CA GLU A 672 -11.37 20.13 66.67
C GLU A 672 -12.90 20.19 66.56
N GLY A 673 -13.50 19.18 65.95
CA GLY A 673 -14.92 19.11 65.71
C GLY A 673 -15.31 19.25 64.24
N VAL A 674 -16.44 19.90 64.01
CA VAL A 674 -17.02 20.03 62.67
C VAL A 674 -16.76 21.41 62.09
N ILE A 675 -16.11 21.46 60.94
CA ILE A 675 -15.85 22.67 60.16
C ILE A 675 -16.68 22.62 58.90
N ARG A 676 -17.41 23.68 58.62
CA ARG A 676 -18.15 23.85 57.37
C ARG A 676 -17.60 25.02 56.62
N THR A 677 -17.12 24.73 55.39
CA THR A 677 -16.55 25.75 54.50
C THR A 677 -17.47 26.00 53.34
N SER A 678 -17.80 27.24 53.10
CA SER A 678 -18.52 27.72 51.92
C SER A 678 -17.64 28.78 51.23
N GLN A 679 -17.24 28.49 50.01
CA GLN A 679 -16.26 29.31 49.29
C GLN A 679 -16.77 29.66 47.89
N VAL A 680 -16.70 30.90 47.53
CA VAL A 680 -16.86 31.40 46.15
C VAL A 680 -15.50 31.77 45.61
N SER A 681 -15.20 31.34 44.40
CA SER A 681 -13.96 31.69 43.70
C SER A 681 -14.25 32.27 42.32
N THR A 682 -13.48 33.26 41.95
CA THR A 682 -13.50 33.86 40.61
C THR A 682 -12.08 33.90 40.07
N THR A 683 -11.87 33.34 38.87
CA THR A 683 -10.55 33.28 38.23
C THR A 683 -10.64 33.76 36.81
N LEU A 684 -9.84 34.71 36.41
CA LEU A 684 -9.67 35.13 35.03
C LEU A 684 -8.35 34.57 34.52
N ARG A 685 -8.44 33.71 33.52
CA ARG A 685 -7.26 33.06 32.93
C ARG A 685 -7.08 33.50 31.48
N ARG A 686 -5.89 34.04 31.19
CA ARG A 686 -5.45 34.34 29.82
C ARG A 686 -4.33 33.39 29.45
N ASP A 687 -4.46 32.73 28.27
CA ASP A 687 -3.51 31.76 27.74
C ASP A 687 -3.25 32.07 26.28
N THR A 688 -2.08 32.63 25.98
CA THR A 688 -1.68 33.06 24.63
C THR A 688 -0.64 32.14 24.01
N ARG A 689 -0.36 30.98 24.64
CA ARG A 689 0.61 30.02 24.16
C ARG A 689 0.19 29.46 22.79
N ASP A 690 1.14 29.35 21.86
CA ASP A 690 0.96 28.77 20.54
C ASP A 690 0.71 27.27 20.60
N HIS A 691 1.29 26.55 21.56
CA HIS A 691 1.07 25.12 21.77
C HIS A 691 1.03 24.79 23.27
N ALA A 692 0.09 23.93 23.68
CA ALA A 692 -0.14 23.62 25.11
C ALA A 692 1.02 22.89 25.80
N PHE A 693 1.76 22.04 25.05
CA PHE A 693 2.83 21.18 25.56
C PHE A 693 4.23 21.63 25.11
N LEU A 694 4.34 22.08 23.85
CA LEU A 694 5.61 22.50 23.23
C LEU A 694 5.52 23.99 22.90
N THR A 695 5.38 24.82 23.93
CA THR A 695 5.25 26.26 23.78
C THR A 695 6.53 26.88 23.22
N THR A 696 6.42 27.55 22.05
CA THR A 696 7.52 28.34 21.48
C THR A 696 7.28 29.84 21.58
N LYS A 697 6.01 30.26 21.75
CA LYS A 697 5.58 31.67 21.96
C LYS A 697 4.35 31.70 22.88
N GLY A 698 4.22 32.77 23.68
CA GLY A 698 3.07 32.93 24.56
C GLY A 698 3.24 34.00 25.62
#